data_61cf98ddd7a2387e112dcc37cdd2077d
#
_entry.id   61cf98ddd7a2387e112dcc37cdd2077d
#
_cell.length_a   1.000
_cell.length_b   1.000
_cell.length_c   1.000
_cell.angle_alpha   90.00
_cell.angle_beta   90.00
_cell.angle_gamma   90.00
#
_symmetry.space_group_name_H-M   'P 1'
#
loop_
_entity.id
_entity.type
_entity.pdbx_description
1 polymer ?
#
loop_
_entity_poly.entity_id
_entity_poly.type
_entity_poly.pdbx_seq_one_letter_code
_entity_poly.pdbx_strand_id
1 'polypeptide(L)'
;MPRDVSLEKTRNIGIMAHIDAGKTTTTERILYYTGVNYKLGETHDGSATMDWMEQEQERGITITSAATTAYWKGHRINIIDTPGHVDFTVEVERSLRVLDGSVTVFCAKGGVEPQSETVWRQADKYHVPRMAFVNKMDIMGADFYNVVRMMRDRLKCNAVPIQLPIGVEDTFKGIIDLVEMKAYVYYDDLGKDIRVEDIPADMQAKADEYHHELLEHVAEQDEELLMKYLDGEELTIEEIKSCIRKSTIANHMVPVCCGSSYRNKGVQKLLDAVVDYMPAPTDVPDIKGVNPDTEEEETRPSSDDAPFAALAFKIMTDPYVGKLCFFRVYSGTVDAGTSVYNSVKKNNERMGRILQMHANHRKDIETCYAGDIAGAVGLKNTTTGDTLCDAKHPIILESMEFPEPVIRVAIEPKTKVGQEKMGLGLAKLAEEDPTFRTYTDEETGQTIIAGMGELHLEIIVDRLLREFKVEANVGKPQVAYKETVRKMADVDHKYARQSGGKGQYGHVKIRLEPNESGKGYEFRNEVVGGAIPKEYIPAVDAGIRGAMASGVLAGYPVVDCIVTLYDGSYHEVDSSEMAFKIAGSMAFKEAMRKADPVILEPIMKVCVIVPEEYMGDVIGDLNSRRGQIRGFEDRPGAKQIDAFVPLSEMFGYATDLRSKTQGRGQYTME
;
A
#
# COMPACT_ATOMS: atom_id res chain seq x y z
N MET A 1 -20.73 9.97 27.90
CA MET A 1 -22.11 10.12 27.36
C MET A 1 -22.57 8.78 26.81
N PRO A 2 -23.86 8.47 26.80
CA PRO A 2 -24.31 7.24 26.16
C PRO A 2 -24.05 7.28 24.64
N ARG A 3 -23.88 6.11 24.04
CA ARG A 3 -23.72 5.92 22.61
C ARG A 3 -24.93 6.48 21.83
N ASP A 4 -24.68 7.26 20.77
CA ASP A 4 -25.77 7.85 19.97
C ASP A 4 -26.53 6.81 19.14
N VAL A 5 -25.80 5.84 18.58
CA VAL A 5 -26.34 4.78 17.73
C VAL A 5 -25.76 3.44 18.19
N SER A 6 -26.59 2.41 18.26
CA SER A 6 -26.14 1.06 18.65
C SER A 6 -25.11 0.49 17.66
N LEU A 7 -24.27 -0.44 18.13
CA LEU A 7 -23.31 -1.13 17.30
C LEU A 7 -23.95 -1.83 16.09
N GLU A 8 -25.10 -2.44 16.29
CA GLU A 8 -25.86 -3.13 15.25
C GLU A 8 -26.33 -2.21 14.12
N LYS A 9 -26.51 -0.93 14.43
CA LYS A 9 -26.90 0.11 13.46
C LYS A 9 -25.71 0.93 12.93
N THR A 10 -24.51 0.49 13.17
CA THR A 10 -23.29 1.11 12.63
C THR A 10 -22.81 0.36 11.40
N ARG A 11 -22.37 1.10 10.38
CA ARG A 11 -21.80 0.58 9.14
C ARG A 11 -20.47 1.28 8.87
N ASN A 12 -19.40 0.52 8.82
CA ASN A 12 -18.07 1.01 8.45
C ASN A 12 -17.76 0.55 7.03
N ILE A 13 -17.94 1.42 6.05
CA ILE A 13 -17.83 1.07 4.64
C ILE A 13 -16.77 1.89 3.93
N GLY A 14 -16.11 1.26 2.95
CA GLY A 14 -15.26 1.90 1.97
C GLY A 14 -15.94 2.04 0.63
N ILE A 15 -15.65 3.12 -0.08
CA ILE A 15 -16.04 3.29 -1.47
C ILE A 15 -14.81 3.17 -2.33
N MET A 16 -14.81 2.17 -3.20
CA MET A 16 -13.69 1.78 -4.05
C MET A 16 -14.08 1.83 -5.50
N ALA A 17 -13.16 2.20 -6.36
CA ALA A 17 -13.39 2.24 -7.80
C ALA A 17 -12.08 2.36 -8.58
N HIS A 18 -12.11 2.05 -9.87
CA HIS A 18 -11.07 2.51 -10.79
C HIS A 18 -11.24 4.00 -11.11
N ILE A 19 -10.22 4.58 -11.73
CA ILE A 19 -10.24 5.97 -12.17
C ILE A 19 -11.45 6.21 -13.09
N ASP A 20 -12.08 7.34 -12.93
CA ASP A 20 -13.24 7.77 -13.75
C ASP A 20 -14.52 6.90 -13.63
N ALA A 21 -14.61 5.97 -12.69
CA ALA A 21 -15.87 5.26 -12.44
C ALA A 21 -16.97 6.12 -11.80
N GLY A 22 -16.60 7.31 -11.31
CA GLY A 22 -17.51 8.22 -10.63
C GLY A 22 -17.60 8.00 -9.13
N LYS A 23 -16.52 7.51 -8.51
CA LYS A 23 -16.42 7.28 -7.07
C LYS A 23 -16.69 8.53 -6.26
N THR A 24 -15.93 9.60 -6.49
CA THR A 24 -16.05 10.86 -5.74
C THR A 24 -17.43 11.48 -5.94
N THR A 25 -17.97 11.46 -7.15
CA THR A 25 -19.34 11.91 -7.42
C THR A 25 -20.37 11.11 -6.61
N THR A 26 -20.20 9.78 -6.53
CA THR A 26 -21.08 8.92 -5.74
C THR A 26 -21.01 9.28 -4.25
N THR A 27 -19.80 9.46 -3.72
CA THR A 27 -19.59 9.85 -2.33
C THR A 27 -20.21 11.22 -2.03
N GLU A 28 -20.00 12.21 -2.90
CA GLU A 28 -20.61 13.54 -2.74
C GLU A 28 -22.14 13.50 -2.76
N ARG A 29 -22.76 12.65 -3.60
CA ARG A 29 -24.22 12.45 -3.59
C ARG A 29 -24.71 11.77 -2.32
N ILE A 30 -23.97 10.81 -1.79
CA ILE A 30 -24.26 10.20 -0.49
C ILE A 30 -24.25 11.29 0.61
N LEU A 31 -23.24 12.14 0.65
CA LEU A 31 -23.14 13.22 1.62
C LEU A 31 -24.28 14.25 1.47
N TYR A 32 -24.68 14.53 0.25
CA TYR A 32 -25.80 15.42 -0.02
C TYR A 32 -27.14 14.86 0.47
N TYR A 33 -27.47 13.60 0.11
CA TYR A 33 -28.75 13.00 0.50
C TYR A 33 -28.85 12.67 1.99
N THR A 34 -27.73 12.47 2.66
CA THR A 34 -27.68 12.26 4.12
C THR A 34 -27.67 13.59 4.91
N GLY A 35 -27.65 14.74 4.22
CA GLY A 35 -27.71 16.06 4.84
C GLY A 35 -26.37 16.55 5.41
N VAL A 36 -25.26 15.89 5.12
CA VAL A 36 -23.91 16.32 5.51
C VAL A 36 -23.50 17.54 4.70
N ASN A 37 -23.77 17.53 3.40
CA ASN A 37 -23.50 18.64 2.48
C ASN A 37 -24.82 19.32 2.06
N TYR A 38 -24.78 20.65 1.95
CA TYR A 38 -25.94 21.46 1.50
C TYR A 38 -25.89 21.70 -0.02
N LYS A 39 -24.75 21.50 -0.65
CA LYS A 39 -24.54 21.68 -2.09
C LYS A 39 -23.99 20.41 -2.69
N LEU A 40 -24.32 20.19 -3.97
CA LEU A 40 -23.72 19.12 -4.75
C LEU A 40 -22.27 19.53 -5.12
N GLY A 41 -21.29 18.75 -4.66
CA GLY A 41 -19.88 18.91 -5.05
C GLY A 41 -19.60 18.18 -6.35
N GLU A 42 -18.71 18.75 -7.18
CA GLU A 42 -18.26 18.17 -8.44
C GLU A 42 -16.72 18.09 -8.47
N THR A 43 -16.20 16.97 -8.96
CA THR A 43 -14.75 16.77 -9.10
C THR A 43 -14.13 17.71 -10.12
N HIS A 44 -14.80 17.92 -11.25
CA HIS A 44 -14.30 18.77 -12.32
C HIS A 44 -14.19 20.26 -11.93
N ASP A 45 -14.97 20.70 -10.97
CA ASP A 45 -14.95 22.08 -10.48
C ASP A 45 -14.07 22.26 -9.24
N GLY A 46 -13.41 21.19 -8.77
CA GLY A 46 -12.61 21.19 -7.53
C GLY A 46 -13.43 21.46 -6.26
N SER A 47 -14.75 21.26 -6.32
CA SER A 47 -15.67 21.55 -5.22
C SER A 47 -16.04 20.33 -4.37
N ALA A 48 -15.43 19.17 -4.67
CA ALA A 48 -15.66 17.93 -3.94
C ALA A 48 -15.14 18.01 -2.49
N THR A 49 -15.99 17.68 -1.54
CA THR A 49 -15.71 17.85 -0.11
C THR A 49 -14.68 16.86 0.43
N MET A 50 -14.63 15.67 -0.16
CA MET A 50 -13.71 14.61 0.25
C MET A 50 -12.30 14.77 -0.34
N ASP A 51 -12.15 15.49 -1.45
CA ASP A 51 -10.86 15.83 -2.06
C ASP A 51 -10.34 17.13 -1.44
N TRP A 52 -9.64 17.01 -0.31
CA TRP A 52 -9.20 18.17 0.49
C TRP A 52 -7.81 18.70 0.12
N MET A 53 -6.97 17.90 -0.55
CA MET A 53 -5.66 18.32 -1.01
C MET A 53 -5.77 19.15 -2.29
N GLU A 54 -4.94 20.19 -2.42
CA GLU A 54 -4.87 20.98 -3.66
C GLU A 54 -4.56 20.12 -4.88
N GLN A 55 -3.67 19.13 -4.73
CA GLN A 55 -3.31 18.19 -5.78
C GLN A 55 -4.48 17.30 -6.22
N GLU A 56 -5.36 16.92 -5.29
CA GLU A 56 -6.58 16.17 -5.60
C GLU A 56 -7.53 17.00 -6.44
N GLN A 57 -7.75 18.25 -6.02
CA GLN A 57 -8.64 19.19 -6.70
C GLN A 57 -8.14 19.57 -8.09
N GLU A 58 -6.84 19.85 -8.23
CA GLU A 58 -6.23 20.21 -9.51
C GLU A 58 -6.23 19.06 -10.52
N ARG A 59 -6.04 17.82 -10.06
CA ARG A 59 -5.96 16.63 -10.90
C ARG A 59 -7.29 15.90 -11.07
N GLY A 60 -8.29 16.22 -10.26
CA GLY A 60 -9.59 15.55 -10.25
C GLY A 60 -9.52 14.07 -9.83
N ILE A 61 -8.53 13.69 -9.03
CA ILE A 61 -8.34 12.32 -8.54
C ILE A 61 -8.16 12.30 -7.02
N THR A 62 -8.66 11.25 -6.37
CA THR A 62 -8.41 11.02 -4.94
C THR A 62 -7.01 10.43 -4.76
N ILE A 63 -6.20 11.05 -3.93
CA ILE A 63 -4.81 10.64 -3.62
C ILE A 63 -4.76 9.97 -2.26
N THR A 64 -5.39 10.59 -1.26
CA THR A 64 -5.43 10.07 0.11
C THR A 64 -6.86 9.70 0.50
N SER A 65 -7.00 8.63 1.27
CA SER A 65 -8.32 8.26 1.81
C SER A 65 -8.82 9.32 2.79
N ALA A 66 -10.09 9.69 2.66
CA ALA A 66 -10.78 10.59 3.55
C ALA A 66 -11.93 9.86 4.25
N ALA A 67 -12.13 10.16 5.53
CA ALA A 67 -13.18 9.55 6.33
C ALA A 67 -14.26 10.58 6.69
N THR A 68 -15.51 10.19 6.63
CA THR A 68 -16.65 11.01 7.07
C THR A 68 -17.75 10.15 7.67
N THR A 69 -18.61 10.78 8.45
CA THR A 69 -19.76 10.13 9.08
C THR A 69 -21.06 10.69 8.50
N ALA A 70 -21.96 9.81 8.13
CA ALA A 70 -23.30 10.15 7.65
C ALA A 70 -24.36 9.30 8.38
N TYR A 71 -25.61 9.73 8.30
CA TYR A 71 -26.75 9.05 8.93
C TYR A 71 -27.83 8.78 7.88
N TRP A 72 -28.32 7.54 7.85
CA TRP A 72 -29.40 7.14 6.95
C TRP A 72 -30.34 6.14 7.62
N LYS A 73 -31.64 6.41 7.61
CA LYS A 73 -32.66 5.53 8.22
C LYS A 73 -32.31 5.03 9.64
N GLY A 74 -31.82 5.92 10.49
CA GLY A 74 -31.44 5.62 11.87
C GLY A 74 -30.13 4.83 12.03
N HIS A 75 -29.38 4.62 10.95
CA HIS A 75 -28.07 3.99 10.96
C HIS A 75 -26.98 5.05 10.82
N ARG A 76 -25.86 4.81 11.46
CA ARG A 76 -24.65 5.60 11.31
C ARG A 76 -23.74 4.92 10.29
N ILE A 77 -23.38 5.65 9.26
CA ILE A 77 -22.50 5.16 8.18
C ILE A 77 -21.21 5.93 8.23
N ASN A 78 -20.12 5.25 8.59
CA ASN A 78 -18.77 5.77 8.48
C ASN A 78 -18.26 5.39 7.09
N ILE A 79 -17.89 6.39 6.30
CA ILE A 79 -17.48 6.22 4.92
C ILE A 79 -16.01 6.57 4.81
N ILE A 80 -15.22 5.67 4.25
CA ILE A 80 -13.85 5.93 3.85
C ILE A 80 -13.80 5.94 2.32
N ASP A 81 -13.50 7.10 1.75
CA ASP A 81 -13.28 7.26 0.31
C ASP A 81 -11.81 6.95 -0.01
N THR A 82 -11.57 6.05 -0.95
CA THR A 82 -10.23 5.53 -1.23
C THR A 82 -9.76 5.94 -2.63
N PRO A 83 -8.43 6.09 -2.85
CA PRO A 83 -7.90 6.33 -4.18
C PRO A 83 -8.26 5.24 -5.18
N GLY A 84 -8.40 5.63 -6.45
CA GLY A 84 -8.61 4.68 -7.55
C GLY A 84 -7.35 4.39 -8.38
N HIS A 85 -6.26 5.12 -8.15
CA HIS A 85 -5.03 4.99 -8.93
C HIS A 85 -4.11 3.91 -8.35
N VAL A 86 -3.46 3.14 -9.24
CA VAL A 86 -2.58 2.01 -8.83
C VAL A 86 -1.39 2.42 -7.96
N ASP A 87 -0.89 3.65 -8.08
CA ASP A 87 0.20 4.15 -7.26
C ASP A 87 -0.20 4.36 -5.80
N PHE A 88 -1.51 4.41 -5.50
CA PHE A 88 -2.08 4.61 -4.17
C PHE A 88 -2.81 3.38 -3.62
N THR A 89 -2.51 2.21 -4.12
CA THR A 89 -3.14 0.94 -3.67
C THR A 89 -2.98 0.69 -2.17
N VAL A 90 -1.94 1.24 -1.58
CA VAL A 90 -1.70 1.18 -0.12
C VAL A 90 -2.75 1.94 0.69
N GLU A 91 -3.23 3.07 0.22
CA GLU A 91 -4.33 3.76 0.88
C GLU A 91 -5.61 2.91 0.86
N VAL A 92 -5.81 2.17 -0.23
CA VAL A 92 -6.88 1.17 -0.32
C VAL A 92 -6.67 0.05 0.69
N GLU A 93 -5.46 -0.49 0.79
CA GLU A 93 -5.13 -1.59 1.70
C GLU A 93 -5.29 -1.21 3.17
N ARG A 94 -4.84 -0.01 3.56
CA ARG A 94 -5.09 0.56 4.90
C ARG A 94 -6.58 0.62 5.21
N SER A 95 -7.37 1.11 4.26
CA SER A 95 -8.81 1.25 4.42
C SER A 95 -9.49 -0.10 4.55
N LEU A 96 -9.15 -1.06 3.69
CA LEU A 96 -9.70 -2.42 3.72
C LEU A 96 -9.48 -3.12 5.05
N ARG A 97 -8.35 -2.88 5.69
CA ARG A 97 -8.01 -3.50 6.98
C ARG A 97 -8.96 -3.06 8.10
N VAL A 98 -9.48 -1.85 8.04
CA VAL A 98 -10.32 -1.26 9.10
C VAL A 98 -11.80 -1.19 8.75
N LEU A 99 -12.19 -1.60 7.55
CA LEU A 99 -13.56 -1.61 7.09
C LEU A 99 -14.25 -2.93 7.37
N ASP A 100 -15.55 -2.87 7.62
CA ASP A 100 -16.40 -4.05 7.76
C ASP A 100 -17.00 -4.49 6.43
N GLY A 101 -17.17 -3.55 5.50
CA GLY A 101 -17.67 -3.81 4.17
C GLY A 101 -17.25 -2.74 3.17
N SER A 102 -17.43 -3.01 1.89
CA SER A 102 -17.11 -2.05 0.83
C SER A 102 -18.15 -2.01 -0.28
N VAL A 103 -18.26 -0.84 -0.90
CA VAL A 103 -19.03 -0.61 -2.12
C VAL A 103 -18.03 -0.37 -3.24
N THR A 104 -18.03 -1.24 -4.25
CA THR A 104 -17.19 -1.08 -5.43
C THR A 104 -18.01 -0.46 -6.55
N VAL A 105 -17.56 0.69 -7.03
CA VAL A 105 -18.22 1.43 -8.11
C VAL A 105 -17.61 1.04 -9.44
N PHE A 106 -18.43 0.55 -10.36
CA PHE A 106 -18.04 0.21 -11.74
C PHE A 106 -18.65 1.19 -12.72
N CYS A 107 -17.94 1.51 -13.78
CA CYS A 107 -18.49 2.25 -14.91
C CYS A 107 -19.34 1.32 -15.79
N ALA A 108 -20.58 1.70 -16.09
CA ALA A 108 -21.49 0.90 -16.92
C ALA A 108 -20.97 0.63 -18.34
N LYS A 109 -20.08 1.47 -18.85
CA LYS A 109 -19.43 1.32 -20.17
C LYS A 109 -18.16 0.48 -20.09
N GLY A 110 -17.25 0.83 -19.16
CA GLY A 110 -15.93 0.17 -19.05
C GLY A 110 -15.99 -1.18 -18.31
N GLY A 111 -16.92 -1.30 -17.39
CA GLY A 111 -17.08 -2.51 -16.57
C GLY A 111 -15.89 -2.76 -15.65
N VAL A 112 -15.38 -3.98 -15.69
CA VAL A 112 -14.22 -4.40 -14.88
C VAL A 112 -12.93 -4.02 -15.60
N GLU A 113 -12.21 -3.06 -15.04
CA GLU A 113 -10.91 -2.62 -15.51
C GLU A 113 -9.77 -3.22 -14.68
N PRO A 114 -8.49 -3.17 -15.15
CA PRO A 114 -7.35 -3.73 -14.42
C PRO A 114 -7.21 -3.21 -12.98
N GLN A 115 -7.49 -1.94 -12.77
CA GLN A 115 -7.47 -1.34 -11.43
C GLN A 115 -8.58 -1.90 -10.52
N SER A 116 -9.76 -2.18 -11.10
CA SER A 116 -10.85 -2.84 -10.39
C SER A 116 -10.44 -4.25 -9.93
N GLU A 117 -9.75 -5.01 -10.78
CA GLU A 117 -9.22 -6.33 -10.43
C GLU A 117 -8.23 -6.27 -9.27
N THR A 118 -7.33 -5.28 -9.27
CA THR A 118 -6.33 -5.09 -8.21
C THR A 118 -7.00 -4.81 -6.86
N VAL A 119 -7.91 -3.85 -6.83
CA VAL A 119 -8.65 -3.48 -5.61
C VAL A 119 -9.49 -4.66 -5.10
N TRP A 120 -10.11 -5.40 -6.02
CA TRP A 120 -10.91 -6.57 -5.69
C TRP A 120 -10.10 -7.68 -5.03
N ARG A 121 -8.90 -7.97 -5.57
CA ARG A 121 -7.97 -8.96 -4.98
C ARG A 121 -7.49 -8.55 -3.59
N GLN A 122 -7.26 -7.25 -3.37
CA GLN A 122 -6.92 -6.74 -2.04
C GLN A 122 -8.07 -6.95 -1.05
N ALA A 123 -9.30 -6.72 -1.48
CA ALA A 123 -10.47 -6.98 -0.66
C ALA A 123 -10.66 -8.49 -0.35
N ASP A 124 -10.30 -9.37 -1.28
CA ASP A 124 -10.29 -10.82 -1.05
C ASP A 124 -9.29 -11.22 0.04
N LYS A 125 -8.11 -10.61 0.05
CA LYS A 125 -7.06 -10.86 1.06
C LYS A 125 -7.57 -10.62 2.49
N TYR A 126 -8.39 -9.60 2.69
CA TYR A 126 -8.95 -9.24 4.00
C TYR A 126 -10.37 -9.77 4.24
N HIS A 127 -10.88 -10.60 3.33
CA HIS A 127 -12.24 -11.18 3.40
C HIS A 127 -13.34 -10.14 3.62
N VAL A 128 -13.21 -8.97 3.03
CA VAL A 128 -14.16 -7.87 3.20
C VAL A 128 -15.44 -8.15 2.41
N PRO A 129 -16.63 -8.17 3.05
CA PRO A 129 -17.90 -8.23 2.36
C PRO A 129 -18.09 -7.07 1.40
N ARG A 130 -18.60 -7.32 0.21
CA ARG A 130 -18.71 -6.35 -0.88
C ARG A 130 -20.07 -6.31 -1.51
N MET A 131 -20.44 -5.12 -1.98
CA MET A 131 -21.51 -4.93 -2.93
C MET A 131 -20.98 -4.07 -4.09
N ALA A 132 -21.65 -4.13 -5.23
CA ALA A 132 -21.29 -3.39 -6.42
C ALA A 132 -22.33 -2.34 -6.77
N PHE A 133 -21.89 -1.22 -7.28
CA PHE A 133 -22.72 -0.16 -7.83
C PHE A 133 -22.26 0.14 -9.25
N VAL A 134 -23.11 -0.23 -10.23
CA VAL A 134 -22.86 0.06 -11.65
C VAL A 134 -23.34 1.47 -11.95
N ASN A 135 -22.40 2.38 -12.00
CA ASN A 135 -22.61 3.82 -12.16
C ASN A 135 -22.52 4.24 -13.61
N LYS A 136 -22.93 5.46 -13.90
CA LYS A 136 -22.92 6.06 -15.25
C LYS A 136 -23.82 5.32 -16.24
N MET A 137 -25.00 4.91 -15.78
CA MET A 137 -25.99 4.29 -16.69
C MET A 137 -26.54 5.24 -17.76
N ASP A 138 -26.27 6.53 -17.62
CA ASP A 138 -26.69 7.61 -18.51
C ASP A 138 -25.75 7.87 -19.70
N ILE A 139 -24.55 7.29 -19.71
CA ILE A 139 -23.57 7.53 -20.78
C ILE A 139 -23.73 6.58 -21.96
N MET A 140 -23.30 7.05 -23.13
CA MET A 140 -23.32 6.25 -24.37
C MET A 140 -22.45 5.00 -24.23
N GLY A 141 -23.00 3.85 -24.54
CA GLY A 141 -22.37 2.53 -24.41
C GLY A 141 -22.53 1.88 -23.04
N ALA A 142 -23.36 2.44 -22.16
CA ALA A 142 -23.67 1.82 -20.87
C ALA A 142 -24.41 0.48 -21.06
N ASP A 143 -23.93 -0.56 -20.38
CA ASP A 143 -24.52 -1.91 -20.41
C ASP A 143 -24.35 -2.59 -19.05
N PHE A 144 -25.38 -2.50 -18.23
CA PHE A 144 -25.43 -3.12 -16.89
C PHE A 144 -25.17 -4.63 -16.93
N TYR A 145 -25.81 -5.33 -17.85
CA TYR A 145 -25.74 -6.80 -17.92
C TYR A 145 -24.35 -7.29 -18.34
N ASN A 146 -23.69 -6.54 -19.20
CA ASN A 146 -22.30 -6.81 -19.56
C ASN A 146 -21.34 -6.65 -18.38
N VAL A 147 -21.54 -5.61 -17.55
CA VAL A 147 -20.71 -5.40 -16.35
C VAL A 147 -20.89 -6.56 -15.36
N VAL A 148 -22.11 -7.03 -15.11
CA VAL A 148 -22.37 -8.19 -14.26
C VAL A 148 -21.66 -9.45 -14.79
N ARG A 149 -21.73 -9.66 -16.09
CA ARG A 149 -21.02 -10.78 -16.74
C ARG A 149 -19.50 -10.65 -16.57
N MET A 150 -18.93 -9.46 -16.79
CA MET A 150 -17.50 -9.21 -16.58
C MET A 150 -17.08 -9.45 -15.13
N MET A 151 -17.90 -9.09 -14.16
CA MET A 151 -17.64 -9.39 -12.75
C MET A 151 -17.54 -10.90 -12.50
N ARG A 152 -18.46 -11.66 -13.05
CA ARG A 152 -18.46 -13.14 -12.94
C ARG A 152 -17.24 -13.77 -13.62
N ASP A 153 -16.88 -13.28 -14.80
CA ASP A 153 -15.80 -13.84 -15.63
C ASP A 153 -14.40 -13.44 -15.14
N ARG A 154 -14.18 -12.16 -14.83
CA ARG A 154 -12.86 -11.62 -14.49
C ARG A 154 -12.56 -11.62 -13.00
N LEU A 155 -13.56 -11.29 -12.17
CA LEU A 155 -13.40 -11.24 -10.72
C LEU A 155 -13.71 -12.59 -10.05
N LYS A 156 -14.30 -13.52 -10.79
CA LYS A 156 -14.70 -14.85 -10.28
C LYS A 156 -15.60 -14.77 -9.04
N CYS A 157 -16.40 -13.71 -8.93
CA CYS A 157 -17.33 -13.52 -7.84
C CYS A 157 -18.76 -13.92 -8.23
N ASN A 158 -19.56 -14.22 -7.23
CA ASN A 158 -20.97 -14.49 -7.41
C ASN A 158 -21.77 -13.17 -7.42
N ALA A 159 -21.68 -12.43 -8.53
CA ALA A 159 -22.39 -11.17 -8.72
C ALA A 159 -23.86 -11.44 -9.02
N VAL A 160 -24.74 -10.98 -8.14
CA VAL A 160 -26.20 -11.18 -8.26
C VAL A 160 -26.91 -9.84 -8.27
N PRO A 161 -27.56 -9.45 -9.36
CA PRO A 161 -28.34 -8.22 -9.41
C PRO A 161 -29.46 -8.23 -8.37
N ILE A 162 -29.55 -7.17 -7.57
CA ILE A 162 -30.68 -6.89 -6.69
C ILE A 162 -31.53 -5.73 -7.22
N GLN A 163 -31.04 -5.10 -8.26
CA GLN A 163 -31.70 -4.02 -9.00
C GLN A 163 -31.48 -4.20 -10.50
N LEU A 164 -32.41 -3.73 -11.31
CA LEU A 164 -32.24 -3.60 -12.75
C LEU A 164 -32.46 -2.14 -13.18
N PRO A 165 -31.73 -1.65 -14.20
CA PRO A 165 -31.96 -0.31 -14.72
C PRO A 165 -33.25 -0.23 -15.56
N ILE A 166 -33.99 0.87 -15.43
CA ILE A 166 -35.09 1.21 -16.30
C ILE A 166 -34.58 2.17 -17.36
N GLY A 167 -34.42 1.68 -18.59
CA GLY A 167 -33.78 2.42 -19.68
C GLY A 167 -32.26 2.36 -19.61
N VAL A 168 -31.63 2.97 -20.60
CA VAL A 168 -30.17 3.06 -20.74
C VAL A 168 -29.79 4.34 -21.47
N GLU A 169 -28.62 4.88 -21.19
CA GLU A 169 -28.17 6.14 -21.78
C GLU A 169 -29.17 7.28 -21.48
N ASP A 170 -29.60 8.03 -22.50
CA ASP A 170 -30.53 9.14 -22.32
C ASP A 170 -31.91 8.70 -21.83
N THR A 171 -32.27 7.43 -21.96
CA THR A 171 -33.56 6.88 -21.50
C THR A 171 -33.52 6.36 -20.07
N PHE A 172 -32.36 6.34 -19.44
CA PHE A 172 -32.22 5.89 -18.05
C PHE A 172 -33.02 6.82 -17.11
N LYS A 173 -34.05 6.28 -16.49
CA LYS A 173 -34.98 7.06 -15.65
C LYS A 173 -35.21 6.53 -14.25
N GLY A 174 -34.75 5.33 -13.95
CA GLY A 174 -34.98 4.73 -12.65
C GLY A 174 -34.43 3.31 -12.56
N ILE A 175 -34.85 2.63 -11.48
CA ILE A 175 -34.41 1.28 -11.18
C ILE A 175 -35.61 0.40 -10.81
N ILE A 176 -35.50 -0.90 -11.08
CA ILE A 176 -36.40 -1.94 -10.55
C ILE A 176 -35.73 -2.55 -9.32
N ASP A 177 -36.40 -2.51 -8.18
CA ASP A 177 -36.00 -3.26 -7.01
C ASP A 177 -36.48 -4.71 -7.13
N LEU A 178 -35.56 -5.63 -7.31
CA LEU A 178 -35.88 -7.05 -7.49
C LEU A 178 -36.32 -7.76 -6.20
N VAL A 179 -36.04 -7.19 -5.05
CA VAL A 179 -36.50 -7.73 -3.76
C VAL A 179 -37.98 -7.40 -3.54
N GLU A 180 -38.34 -6.14 -3.75
CA GLU A 180 -39.71 -5.65 -3.56
C GLU A 180 -40.58 -5.82 -4.81
N MET A 181 -39.99 -6.06 -5.98
CA MET A 181 -40.66 -6.13 -7.28
C MET A 181 -41.44 -4.85 -7.59
N LYS A 182 -40.83 -3.71 -7.38
CA LYS A 182 -41.36 -2.38 -7.66
C LYS A 182 -40.38 -1.54 -8.46
N ALA A 183 -40.88 -0.58 -9.21
CA ALA A 183 -40.08 0.40 -9.93
C ALA A 183 -39.95 1.70 -9.14
N TYR A 184 -38.75 2.22 -9.08
CA TYR A 184 -38.42 3.54 -8.51
C TYR A 184 -38.02 4.47 -9.63
N VAL A 185 -38.91 5.38 -10.02
CA VAL A 185 -38.75 6.27 -11.16
C VAL A 185 -38.49 7.68 -10.68
N TYR A 186 -37.46 8.32 -11.25
CA TYR A 186 -37.04 9.67 -10.91
C TYR A 186 -37.67 10.67 -11.88
N TYR A 187 -38.39 11.67 -11.33
CA TYR A 187 -39.12 12.67 -12.11
C TYR A 187 -38.51 14.08 -12.05
N ASP A 188 -37.39 14.23 -11.33
CA ASP A 188 -36.63 15.49 -11.25
C ASP A 188 -35.12 15.26 -11.41
N ASP A 189 -34.40 16.33 -11.72
CA ASP A 189 -32.93 16.28 -11.93
C ASP A 189 -32.15 16.28 -10.61
N LEU A 190 -32.78 16.63 -9.48
CA LEU A 190 -32.14 16.63 -8.17
C LEU A 190 -32.31 15.32 -7.39
N GLY A 191 -33.01 14.34 -7.97
CA GLY A 191 -33.26 13.05 -7.34
C GLY A 191 -34.14 13.11 -6.09
N LYS A 192 -35.03 14.12 -5.98
CA LYS A 192 -35.92 14.31 -4.83
C LYS A 192 -37.33 13.79 -5.07
N ASP A 193 -37.84 13.87 -6.31
CA ASP A 193 -39.14 13.30 -6.70
C ASP A 193 -38.97 11.89 -7.23
N ILE A 194 -38.99 10.94 -6.29
CA ILE A 194 -38.88 9.50 -6.57
C ILE A 194 -40.26 8.90 -6.37
N ARG A 195 -40.84 8.29 -7.42
CA ARG A 195 -42.15 7.66 -7.36
C ARG A 195 -42.03 6.14 -7.45
N VAL A 196 -42.70 5.47 -6.52
CA VAL A 196 -42.79 3.99 -6.54
C VAL A 196 -43.95 3.60 -7.44
N GLU A 197 -43.67 2.88 -8.50
CA GLU A 197 -44.60 2.48 -9.54
C GLU A 197 -44.55 0.96 -9.76
N ASP A 198 -45.51 0.48 -10.51
CA ASP A 198 -45.46 -0.91 -11.00
C ASP A 198 -44.35 -1.04 -12.05
N ILE A 199 -43.77 -2.24 -12.15
CA ILE A 199 -42.73 -2.53 -13.12
C ILE A 199 -43.27 -2.28 -14.53
N PRO A 200 -42.56 -1.57 -15.42
CA PRO A 200 -42.97 -1.38 -16.80
C PRO A 200 -43.27 -2.71 -17.51
N ALA A 201 -44.35 -2.75 -18.28
CA ALA A 201 -44.83 -4.00 -18.92
C ALA A 201 -43.77 -4.65 -19.84
N ASP A 202 -42.94 -3.84 -20.51
CA ASP A 202 -41.85 -4.29 -21.37
C ASP A 202 -40.66 -4.89 -20.61
N MET A 203 -40.56 -4.61 -19.32
CA MET A 203 -39.50 -5.13 -18.46
C MET A 203 -39.97 -6.22 -17.48
N GLN A 204 -41.27 -6.49 -17.42
CA GLN A 204 -41.83 -7.44 -16.44
C GLN A 204 -41.21 -8.85 -16.57
N ALA A 205 -41.10 -9.37 -17.79
CA ALA A 205 -40.51 -10.70 -18.02
C ALA A 205 -39.05 -10.78 -17.56
N LYS A 206 -38.27 -9.74 -17.82
CA LYS A 206 -36.88 -9.66 -17.42
C LYS A 206 -36.72 -9.48 -15.91
N ALA A 207 -37.59 -8.69 -15.30
CA ALA A 207 -37.63 -8.53 -13.85
C ALA A 207 -37.99 -9.86 -13.16
N ASP A 208 -38.94 -10.59 -13.69
CA ASP A 208 -39.34 -11.93 -13.16
C ASP A 208 -38.17 -12.92 -13.28
N GLU A 209 -37.46 -12.94 -14.39
CA GLU A 209 -36.28 -13.79 -14.63
C GLU A 209 -35.20 -13.53 -13.59
N TYR A 210 -34.78 -12.25 -13.42
CA TYR A 210 -33.75 -11.88 -12.46
C TYR A 210 -34.20 -11.99 -10.99
N HIS A 211 -35.46 -11.78 -10.72
CA HIS A 211 -36.03 -12.05 -9.39
C HIS A 211 -35.95 -13.54 -9.05
N HIS A 212 -36.25 -14.39 -10.00
CA HIS A 212 -36.16 -15.84 -9.84
C HIS A 212 -34.69 -16.28 -9.61
N GLU A 213 -33.76 -15.76 -10.39
CA GLU A 213 -32.32 -15.98 -10.18
C GLU A 213 -31.88 -15.55 -8.77
N LEU A 214 -32.35 -14.39 -8.30
CA LEU A 214 -32.07 -13.89 -6.95
C LEU A 214 -32.62 -14.85 -5.88
N LEU A 215 -33.86 -15.35 -6.03
CA LEU A 215 -34.45 -16.28 -5.10
C LEU A 215 -33.73 -17.62 -5.06
N GLU A 216 -33.24 -18.11 -6.19
CA GLU A 216 -32.41 -19.34 -6.23
C GLU A 216 -31.11 -19.15 -5.43
N HIS A 217 -30.37 -18.07 -5.65
CA HIS A 217 -29.17 -17.80 -4.89
C HIS A 217 -29.41 -17.59 -3.41
N VAL A 218 -30.51 -16.94 -3.04
CA VAL A 218 -30.92 -16.75 -1.65
C VAL A 218 -31.30 -18.08 -0.99
N ALA A 219 -32.08 -18.88 -1.64
CA ALA A 219 -32.56 -20.18 -1.12
C ALA A 219 -31.40 -21.17 -0.90
N GLU A 220 -30.38 -21.19 -1.76
CA GLU A 220 -29.20 -22.05 -1.62
C GLU A 220 -28.39 -21.78 -0.33
N GLN A 221 -28.54 -20.62 0.28
CA GLN A 221 -27.77 -20.22 1.47
C GLN A 221 -28.44 -20.56 2.80
N ASP A 222 -29.73 -20.98 2.78
CA ASP A 222 -30.50 -21.26 3.99
C ASP A 222 -31.41 -22.47 3.74
N GLU A 223 -31.20 -23.56 4.48
CA GLU A 223 -31.93 -24.82 4.29
C GLU A 223 -33.43 -24.66 4.49
N GLU A 224 -33.87 -23.85 5.45
CA GLU A 224 -35.29 -23.60 5.72
C GLU A 224 -35.96 -22.84 4.57
N LEU A 225 -35.27 -21.81 4.05
CA LEU A 225 -35.78 -21.06 2.90
C LEU A 225 -35.72 -21.88 1.60
N LEU A 226 -34.74 -22.76 1.47
CA LEU A 226 -34.64 -23.67 0.34
C LEU A 226 -35.85 -24.62 0.30
N MET A 227 -36.23 -25.18 1.44
CA MET A 227 -37.40 -26.04 1.55
C MET A 227 -38.70 -25.31 1.19
N LYS A 228 -38.87 -24.09 1.72
CA LYS A 228 -39.99 -23.21 1.36
C LYS A 228 -40.07 -22.94 -0.14
N TYR A 229 -38.93 -22.58 -0.73
CA TYR A 229 -38.84 -22.27 -2.15
C TYR A 229 -39.19 -23.52 -3.03
N LEU A 230 -38.64 -24.67 -2.68
CA LEU A 230 -38.91 -25.93 -3.40
C LEU A 230 -40.39 -26.41 -3.27
N ASP A 231 -41.03 -26.12 -2.13
CA ASP A 231 -42.45 -26.41 -1.90
C ASP A 231 -43.40 -25.42 -2.62
N GLY A 232 -42.79 -24.37 -3.29
CA GLY A 232 -43.54 -23.37 -4.03
C GLY A 232 -44.19 -22.30 -3.15
N GLU A 233 -43.76 -22.16 -1.90
CA GLU A 233 -44.18 -21.09 -1.02
C GLU A 233 -43.45 -19.79 -1.37
N GLU A 234 -44.13 -18.66 -1.30
CA GLU A 234 -43.53 -17.36 -1.50
C GLU A 234 -42.68 -16.95 -0.29
N LEU A 235 -41.45 -16.51 -0.56
CA LEU A 235 -40.59 -15.92 0.46
C LEU A 235 -40.99 -14.46 0.75
N THR A 236 -41.02 -14.08 2.03
CA THR A 236 -41.30 -12.71 2.41
C THR A 236 -40.11 -11.78 2.07
N ILE A 237 -40.37 -10.47 1.94
CA ILE A 237 -39.34 -9.47 1.67
C ILE A 237 -38.26 -9.51 2.78
N GLU A 238 -38.68 -9.63 4.04
CA GLU A 238 -37.75 -9.69 5.19
C GLU A 238 -36.88 -10.95 5.14
N GLU A 239 -37.43 -12.10 4.77
CA GLU A 239 -36.68 -13.36 4.59
C GLU A 239 -35.63 -13.20 3.49
N ILE A 240 -36.00 -12.62 2.34
CA ILE A 240 -35.09 -12.35 1.22
C ILE A 240 -33.98 -11.41 1.65
N LYS A 241 -34.30 -10.29 2.27
CA LYS A 241 -33.31 -9.31 2.76
C LYS A 241 -32.36 -9.92 3.80
N SER A 242 -32.87 -10.66 4.75
CA SER A 242 -32.07 -11.34 5.77
C SER A 242 -31.08 -12.32 5.15
N CYS A 243 -31.49 -13.07 4.16
CA CYS A 243 -30.65 -14.06 3.49
C CYS A 243 -29.60 -13.41 2.57
N ILE A 244 -29.96 -12.36 1.84
CA ILE A 244 -29.00 -11.55 1.07
C ILE A 244 -27.91 -11.00 2.00
N ARG A 245 -28.30 -10.47 3.16
CA ARG A 245 -27.36 -9.95 4.15
C ARG A 245 -26.41 -11.04 4.64
N LYS A 246 -26.92 -12.20 5.06
CA LYS A 246 -26.09 -13.33 5.51
C LYS A 246 -25.11 -13.78 4.44
N SER A 247 -25.56 -13.93 3.20
CA SER A 247 -24.75 -14.36 2.07
C SER A 247 -23.67 -13.32 1.71
N THR A 248 -23.99 -12.05 1.80
CA THR A 248 -23.05 -10.95 1.55
C THR A 248 -21.98 -10.90 2.62
N ILE A 249 -22.34 -10.98 3.89
CA ILE A 249 -21.41 -10.98 5.03
C ILE A 249 -20.48 -12.20 4.98
N ALA A 250 -21.00 -13.36 4.54
CA ALA A 250 -20.22 -14.58 4.37
C ALA A 250 -19.35 -14.60 3.08
N ASN A 251 -19.37 -13.55 2.27
CA ASN A 251 -18.69 -13.49 0.97
C ASN A 251 -19.13 -14.54 -0.06
N HIS A 252 -20.34 -15.06 0.08
CA HIS A 252 -20.92 -16.01 -0.88
C HIS A 252 -21.63 -15.31 -2.04
N MET A 253 -21.98 -14.05 -1.88
CA MET A 253 -22.71 -13.26 -2.85
C MET A 253 -22.22 -11.81 -2.86
N VAL A 254 -22.25 -11.20 -4.05
CA VAL A 254 -22.02 -9.76 -4.23
C VAL A 254 -23.29 -9.15 -4.80
N PRO A 255 -24.11 -8.44 -4.00
CA PRO A 255 -25.26 -7.72 -4.50
C PRO A 255 -24.87 -6.63 -5.49
N VAL A 256 -25.54 -6.51 -6.60
CA VAL A 256 -25.26 -5.51 -7.64
C VAL A 256 -26.43 -4.53 -7.75
N CYS A 257 -26.11 -3.26 -7.50
CA CYS A 257 -27.01 -2.12 -7.70
C CYS A 257 -26.65 -1.37 -8.98
N CYS A 258 -27.49 -0.46 -9.42
CA CYS A 258 -27.22 0.38 -10.58
C CYS A 258 -27.72 1.81 -10.38
N GLY A 259 -27.18 2.74 -11.15
CA GLY A 259 -27.60 4.13 -11.10
C GLY A 259 -26.71 5.06 -11.91
N SER A 260 -26.96 6.35 -11.74
CA SER A 260 -26.11 7.43 -12.25
C SER A 260 -25.98 8.49 -11.17
N SER A 261 -24.82 8.54 -10.53
CA SER A 261 -24.53 9.55 -9.50
C SER A 261 -24.57 10.96 -10.06
N TYR A 262 -24.04 11.17 -11.27
CA TYR A 262 -24.04 12.46 -11.94
C TYR A 262 -25.47 12.97 -12.20
N ARG A 263 -26.37 12.08 -12.62
CA ARG A 263 -27.80 12.41 -12.85
C ARG A 263 -28.67 12.27 -11.61
N ASN A 264 -28.08 12.09 -10.45
CA ASN A 264 -28.78 11.97 -9.16
C ASN A 264 -29.85 10.86 -9.12
N LYS A 265 -29.56 9.72 -9.74
CA LYS A 265 -30.47 8.57 -9.83
C LYS A 265 -29.86 7.31 -9.23
N GLY A 266 -30.57 6.66 -8.31
CA GLY A 266 -30.20 5.40 -7.72
C GLY A 266 -29.36 5.47 -6.44
N VAL A 267 -28.90 6.64 -6.00
CA VAL A 267 -28.03 6.78 -4.81
C VAL A 267 -28.78 6.49 -3.50
N GLN A 268 -30.03 6.90 -3.37
CA GLN A 268 -30.83 6.63 -2.18
C GLN A 268 -31.08 5.11 -2.03
N LYS A 269 -31.32 4.41 -3.13
CA LYS A 269 -31.49 2.94 -3.10
C LYS A 269 -30.17 2.21 -2.82
N LEU A 270 -29.03 2.80 -3.21
CA LEU A 270 -27.71 2.31 -2.81
C LEU A 270 -27.53 2.44 -1.28
N LEU A 271 -27.91 3.58 -0.71
CA LEU A 271 -27.89 3.80 0.74
C LEU A 271 -28.79 2.80 1.49
N ASP A 272 -29.99 2.56 0.97
CA ASP A 272 -30.89 1.54 1.51
C ASP A 272 -30.25 0.15 1.50
N ALA A 273 -29.56 -0.20 0.40
CA ALA A 273 -28.86 -1.47 0.29
C ALA A 273 -27.67 -1.59 1.25
N VAL A 274 -26.94 -0.49 1.48
CA VAL A 274 -25.85 -0.46 2.49
C VAL A 274 -26.41 -0.75 3.88
N VAL A 275 -27.50 -0.13 4.24
CA VAL A 275 -28.17 -0.34 5.54
C VAL A 275 -28.67 -1.77 5.67
N ASP A 276 -29.31 -2.31 4.61
CA ASP A 276 -29.95 -3.62 4.63
C ASP A 276 -28.96 -4.79 4.55
N TYR A 277 -27.84 -4.66 3.81
CA TYR A 277 -26.99 -5.79 3.43
C TYR A 277 -25.54 -5.71 3.90
N MET A 278 -25.01 -4.53 4.22
CA MET A 278 -23.64 -4.40 4.71
C MET A 278 -23.54 -4.78 6.20
N PRO A 279 -22.41 -5.35 6.63
CA PRO A 279 -22.26 -5.79 8.00
C PRO A 279 -22.15 -4.63 9.00
N ALA A 280 -22.62 -4.88 10.21
CA ALA A 280 -22.27 -4.12 11.40
C ALA A 280 -20.93 -4.61 11.98
N PRO A 281 -20.26 -3.86 12.86
CA PRO A 281 -19.05 -4.36 13.54
C PRO A 281 -19.25 -5.67 14.31
N THR A 282 -20.48 -5.96 14.74
CA THR A 282 -20.86 -7.23 15.41
C THR A 282 -21.06 -8.40 14.48
N ASP A 283 -21.23 -8.17 13.18
CA ASP A 283 -21.48 -9.23 12.19
C ASP A 283 -20.19 -9.82 11.61
N VAL A 284 -19.07 -9.13 11.78
CA VAL A 284 -17.76 -9.60 11.34
C VAL A 284 -17.07 -10.40 12.46
N PRO A 285 -16.13 -11.30 12.13
CA PRO A 285 -15.39 -12.04 13.15
C PRO A 285 -14.67 -11.10 14.13
N ASP A 286 -14.55 -11.55 15.38
CA ASP A 286 -13.78 -10.84 16.39
C ASP A 286 -12.35 -10.62 15.92
N ILE A 287 -11.80 -9.43 16.23
CA ILE A 287 -10.43 -9.11 15.82
C ILE A 287 -9.43 -10.02 16.54
N LYS A 288 -8.52 -10.57 15.77
CA LYS A 288 -7.42 -11.40 16.27
C LYS A 288 -6.18 -10.56 16.55
N GLY A 289 -5.43 -11.00 17.53
CA GLY A 289 -4.15 -10.41 17.87
C GLY A 289 -3.30 -11.38 18.68
N VAL A 290 -2.09 -10.95 19.01
CA VAL A 290 -1.15 -11.72 19.81
C VAL A 290 -0.84 -10.97 21.08
N ASN A 291 -0.88 -11.65 22.22
CA ASN A 291 -0.43 -11.08 23.47
C ASN A 291 1.10 -10.90 23.43
N PRO A 292 1.62 -9.67 23.58
CA PRO A 292 3.05 -9.41 23.47
C PRO A 292 3.92 -10.03 24.57
N ASP A 293 3.30 -10.43 25.68
CA ASP A 293 3.99 -11.00 26.84
C ASP A 293 4.01 -12.54 26.82
N THR A 294 2.92 -13.16 26.33
CA THR A 294 2.76 -14.63 26.30
C THR A 294 2.95 -15.23 24.91
N GLU A 295 2.93 -14.40 23.86
CA GLU A 295 2.95 -14.82 22.45
C GLU A 295 1.76 -15.70 22.04
N GLU A 296 0.72 -15.74 22.86
CA GLU A 296 -0.52 -16.47 22.56
C GLU A 296 -1.48 -15.64 21.72
N GLU A 297 -2.20 -16.31 20.80
CA GLU A 297 -3.25 -15.69 20.02
C GLU A 297 -4.45 -15.37 20.92
N GLU A 298 -4.92 -14.13 20.87
CA GLU A 298 -6.10 -13.65 21.58
C GLU A 298 -7.06 -12.97 20.63
N THR A 299 -8.34 -12.92 21.01
CA THR A 299 -9.37 -12.18 20.29
C THR A 299 -10.00 -11.10 21.16
N ARG A 300 -10.55 -10.08 20.51
CA ARG A 300 -11.33 -9.03 21.19
C ARG A 300 -12.70 -8.90 20.54
N PRO A 301 -13.78 -9.04 21.32
CA PRO A 301 -15.12 -8.88 20.77
C PRO A 301 -15.45 -7.41 20.53
N SER A 302 -16.32 -7.15 19.57
CA SER A 302 -16.88 -5.81 19.31
C SER A 302 -17.91 -5.46 20.41
N SER A 303 -17.42 -5.02 21.56
CA SER A 303 -18.23 -4.67 22.74
C SER A 303 -17.60 -3.50 23.49
N ASP A 304 -18.42 -2.57 23.94
CA ASP A 304 -17.97 -1.43 24.73
C ASP A 304 -17.43 -1.85 26.13
N ASP A 305 -17.87 -2.99 26.63
CA ASP A 305 -17.47 -3.53 27.96
C ASP A 305 -16.18 -4.35 27.92
N ALA A 306 -15.67 -4.66 26.74
CA ALA A 306 -14.42 -5.39 26.56
C ALA A 306 -13.19 -4.48 26.81
N PRO A 307 -12.00 -5.07 27.07
CA PRO A 307 -10.77 -4.30 27.17
C PRO A 307 -10.51 -3.48 25.89
N PHE A 308 -10.08 -2.23 26.04
CA PHE A 308 -9.82 -1.35 24.92
C PHE A 308 -8.73 -1.92 24.00
N ALA A 309 -9.01 -1.94 22.72
CA ALA A 309 -8.07 -2.24 21.65
C ALA A 309 -8.44 -1.48 20.38
N ALA A 310 -7.50 -0.78 19.82
CA ALA A 310 -7.65 0.01 18.60
C ALA A 310 -6.43 -0.12 17.69
N LEU A 311 -6.63 0.03 16.40
CA LEU A 311 -5.58 0.00 15.39
C LEU A 311 -5.40 1.40 14.79
N ALA A 312 -4.18 1.93 14.87
CA ALA A 312 -3.78 3.14 14.17
C ALA A 312 -3.52 2.79 12.69
N PHE A 313 -4.34 3.27 11.79
CA PHE A 313 -4.26 2.87 10.38
C PHE A 313 -3.80 3.98 9.44
N LYS A 314 -3.77 5.22 9.90
CA LYS A 314 -3.32 6.36 9.10
C LYS A 314 -2.76 7.47 9.97
N ILE A 315 -1.63 8.02 9.54
CA ILE A 315 -1.04 9.23 10.12
C ILE A 315 -1.14 10.35 9.08
N MET A 316 -1.47 11.54 9.54
CA MET A 316 -1.53 12.74 8.70
C MET A 316 -0.92 13.92 9.45
N THR A 317 -0.19 14.77 8.77
CA THR A 317 0.29 16.03 9.33
C THR A 317 -0.71 17.14 8.96
N ASP A 318 -1.32 17.72 9.97
CA ASP A 318 -2.28 18.80 9.81
C ASP A 318 -1.63 20.14 10.16
N PRO A 319 -1.84 21.19 9.36
CA PRO A 319 -1.23 22.51 9.61
C PRO A 319 -1.64 23.15 10.95
N TYR A 320 -2.82 22.81 11.47
CA TYR A 320 -3.41 23.45 12.65
C TYR A 320 -3.23 22.64 13.93
N VAL A 321 -3.34 21.31 13.84
CA VAL A 321 -3.31 20.44 15.02
C VAL A 321 -2.04 19.57 15.09
N GLY A 322 -1.19 19.63 14.07
CA GLY A 322 0.03 18.83 13.97
C GLY A 322 -0.24 17.38 13.57
N LYS A 323 0.40 16.44 14.25
CA LYS A 323 0.24 15.01 13.96
C LYS A 323 -1.15 14.53 14.35
N LEU A 324 -1.92 14.05 13.39
CA LEU A 324 -3.23 13.46 13.53
C LEU A 324 -3.14 11.95 13.22
N CYS A 325 -3.53 11.12 14.18
CA CYS A 325 -3.53 9.67 14.04
C CYS A 325 -4.96 9.16 13.92
N PHE A 326 -5.31 8.60 12.78
CA PHE A 326 -6.61 7.93 12.59
C PHE A 326 -6.54 6.52 13.14
N PHE A 327 -7.55 6.15 13.90
CA PHE A 327 -7.66 4.83 14.51
C PHE A 327 -9.08 4.29 14.46
N ARG A 328 -9.18 2.97 14.43
CA ARG A 328 -10.45 2.26 14.64
C ARG A 328 -10.42 1.55 15.98
N VAL A 329 -11.47 1.75 16.77
CA VAL A 329 -11.70 1.00 18.01
C VAL A 329 -12.38 -0.32 17.66
N TYR A 330 -11.72 -1.43 17.98
CA TYR A 330 -12.28 -2.77 17.79
C TYR A 330 -13.01 -3.28 19.03
N SER A 331 -12.55 -2.91 20.22
CA SER A 331 -13.17 -3.30 21.48
C SER A 331 -12.99 -2.22 22.52
N GLY A 332 -13.89 -2.20 23.50
CA GLY A 332 -13.84 -1.24 24.60
C GLY A 332 -14.14 0.18 24.20
N THR A 333 -13.80 1.10 25.08
CA THR A 333 -13.98 2.55 24.91
C THR A 333 -12.72 3.30 25.29
N VAL A 334 -12.53 4.49 24.75
CA VAL A 334 -11.44 5.40 25.10
C VAL A 334 -11.96 6.82 25.25
N ASP A 335 -11.53 7.51 26.30
CA ASP A 335 -11.89 8.90 26.57
C ASP A 335 -10.75 9.84 26.19
N ALA A 336 -11.09 11.01 25.68
CA ALA A 336 -10.14 12.09 25.44
C ALA A 336 -9.40 12.47 26.74
N GLY A 337 -8.11 12.73 26.64
CA GLY A 337 -7.27 13.09 27.78
C GLY A 337 -6.74 11.91 28.60
N THR A 338 -7.11 10.68 28.29
CA THR A 338 -6.63 9.47 28.97
C THR A 338 -5.33 8.93 28.40
N SER A 339 -4.65 8.08 29.18
CA SER A 339 -3.46 7.36 28.74
C SER A 339 -3.84 6.04 28.10
N VAL A 340 -3.20 5.71 26.98
CA VAL A 340 -3.33 4.43 26.28
C VAL A 340 -1.95 3.79 26.13
N TYR A 341 -1.92 2.47 26.05
CA TYR A 341 -0.69 1.72 25.86
C TYR A 341 -0.48 1.36 24.39
N ASN A 342 0.66 1.78 23.82
CA ASN A 342 1.09 1.32 22.51
C ASN A 342 1.89 0.03 22.68
N SER A 343 1.29 -1.10 22.37
CA SER A 343 1.87 -2.43 22.58
C SER A 343 3.04 -2.74 21.62
N VAL A 344 3.06 -2.13 20.46
CA VAL A 344 4.14 -2.29 19.47
C VAL A 344 5.39 -1.51 19.90
N LYS A 345 5.23 -0.26 20.30
CA LYS A 345 6.33 0.61 20.76
C LYS A 345 6.66 0.42 22.25
N LYS A 346 5.84 -0.35 22.98
CA LYS A 346 6.00 -0.65 24.42
C LYS A 346 6.06 0.61 25.30
N ASN A 347 5.22 1.58 25.01
CA ASN A 347 5.14 2.83 25.76
C ASN A 347 3.69 3.29 25.97
N ASN A 348 3.50 4.11 27.01
CA ASN A 348 2.23 4.79 27.22
C ASN A 348 2.23 6.14 26.50
N GLU A 349 1.12 6.44 25.86
CA GLU A 349 0.89 7.73 25.19
C GLU A 349 -0.42 8.34 25.68
N ARG A 350 -0.50 9.65 25.64
CA ARG A 350 -1.72 10.37 25.99
C ARG A 350 -2.57 10.61 24.76
N MET A 351 -3.80 10.11 24.80
CA MET A 351 -4.86 10.45 23.86
C MET A 351 -5.37 11.86 24.19
N GLY A 352 -4.80 12.89 23.59
CA GLY A 352 -5.12 14.28 23.91
C GLY A 352 -6.55 14.65 23.56
N ARG A 353 -6.77 14.99 22.30
CA ARG A 353 -8.11 15.27 21.72
C ARG A 353 -8.51 14.12 20.81
N ILE A 354 -9.79 13.81 20.79
CA ILE A 354 -10.37 12.86 19.83
C ILE A 354 -11.30 13.65 18.90
N LEU A 355 -11.07 13.50 17.61
CA LEU A 355 -11.78 14.22 16.56
C LEU A 355 -12.61 13.24 15.73
N GLN A 356 -13.91 13.55 15.58
CA GLN A 356 -14.75 12.89 14.61
C GLN A 356 -14.81 13.74 13.34
N MET A 357 -14.63 13.10 12.19
CA MET A 357 -14.64 13.77 10.91
C MET A 357 -16.07 13.85 10.36
N HIS A 358 -16.51 15.04 10.03
CA HIS A 358 -17.76 15.33 9.35
C HIS A 358 -17.45 16.11 8.07
N ALA A 359 -17.15 15.42 7.01
CA ALA A 359 -16.69 16.04 5.75
C ALA A 359 -15.50 16.98 6.01
N ASN A 360 -15.61 18.28 5.74
CA ASN A 360 -14.56 19.27 6.00
C ASN A 360 -14.52 19.78 7.45
N HIS A 361 -15.45 19.36 8.29
CA HIS A 361 -15.54 19.80 9.67
C HIS A 361 -15.02 18.73 10.63
N ARG A 362 -14.34 19.18 11.66
CA ARG A 362 -13.85 18.34 12.76
C ARG A 362 -14.63 18.66 14.01
N LYS A 363 -15.16 17.64 14.64
CA LYS A 363 -15.89 17.76 15.89
C LYS A 363 -15.12 17.06 16.98
N ASP A 364 -14.82 17.77 18.06
CA ASP A 364 -14.29 17.15 19.27
C ASP A 364 -15.33 16.23 19.89
N ILE A 365 -14.89 15.01 20.24
CA ILE A 365 -15.70 14.05 20.96
C ILE A 365 -15.00 13.66 22.25
N GLU A 366 -15.78 13.37 23.30
CA GLU A 366 -15.24 13.00 24.61
C GLU A 366 -14.88 11.52 24.68
N THR A 367 -15.72 10.68 24.10
CA THR A 367 -15.58 9.22 24.18
C THR A 367 -15.71 8.61 22.77
N CYS A 368 -14.83 7.64 22.48
CA CYS A 368 -14.87 6.81 21.30
C CYS A 368 -15.23 5.38 21.71
N TYR A 369 -16.20 4.79 21.05
CA TYR A 369 -16.77 3.48 21.37
C TYR A 369 -16.28 2.40 20.40
N ALA A 370 -16.49 1.12 20.77
CA ALA A 370 -16.21 0.00 19.87
C ALA A 370 -16.91 0.19 18.49
N GLY A 371 -16.19 -0.07 17.43
CA GLY A 371 -16.66 0.13 16.05
C GLY A 371 -16.50 1.56 15.52
N ASP A 372 -16.08 2.52 16.33
CA ASP A 372 -15.87 3.90 15.91
C ASP A 372 -14.54 4.08 15.18
N ILE A 373 -14.56 5.02 14.23
CA ILE A 373 -13.38 5.51 13.53
C ILE A 373 -13.22 6.98 13.87
N ALA A 374 -12.07 7.37 14.40
CA ALA A 374 -11.79 8.72 14.81
C ALA A 374 -10.31 9.10 14.60
N GLY A 375 -10.02 10.39 14.77
CA GLY A 375 -8.65 10.92 14.76
C GLY A 375 -8.21 11.32 16.17
N ALA A 376 -6.98 11.00 16.54
CA ALA A 376 -6.37 11.40 17.80
C ALA A 376 -5.27 12.42 17.61
N VAL A 377 -5.26 13.44 18.46
CA VAL A 377 -4.18 14.42 18.57
C VAL A 377 -3.42 14.15 19.86
N GLY A 378 -2.11 14.19 19.82
CA GLY A 378 -1.25 14.01 20.98
C GLY A 378 -0.45 12.70 21.03
N LEU A 379 -0.69 11.78 20.12
CA LEU A 379 0.09 10.55 19.97
C LEU A 379 1.40 10.85 19.23
N LYS A 380 2.50 10.97 19.97
CA LYS A 380 3.79 11.41 19.41
C LYS A 380 4.56 10.29 18.71
N ASN A 381 4.57 9.10 19.30
CA ASN A 381 5.38 7.97 18.86
C ASN A 381 4.60 6.92 18.07
N THR A 382 3.29 7.00 18.04
CA THR A 382 2.43 6.08 17.30
C THR A 382 2.61 6.26 15.80
N THR A 383 2.80 5.14 15.11
CA THR A 383 2.93 5.06 13.65
C THR A 383 1.82 4.19 13.05
N THR A 384 1.69 4.20 11.74
CA THR A 384 0.69 3.37 11.05
C THR A 384 0.93 1.89 11.30
N GLY A 385 -0.12 1.18 11.67
CA GLY A 385 -0.06 -0.25 12.02
C GLY A 385 0.12 -0.54 13.51
N ASP A 386 0.38 0.47 14.34
CA ASP A 386 0.51 0.31 15.79
C ASP A 386 -0.84 0.01 16.43
N THR A 387 -0.81 -0.76 17.51
CA THR A 387 -1.97 -1.06 18.34
C THR A 387 -1.98 -0.18 19.58
N LEU A 388 -3.13 0.44 19.85
CA LEU A 388 -3.41 1.14 21.09
C LEU A 388 -4.37 0.29 21.93
N CYS A 389 -4.01 0.01 23.18
CA CYS A 389 -4.78 -0.89 24.03
C CYS A 389 -4.75 -0.50 25.50
N ASP A 390 -5.48 -1.26 26.33
CA ASP A 390 -5.37 -1.20 27.78
C ASP A 390 -4.06 -1.86 28.23
N ALA A 391 -3.28 -1.16 29.03
CA ALA A 391 -2.01 -1.64 29.56
C ALA A 391 -2.15 -2.93 30.40
N LYS A 392 -3.31 -3.15 31.01
CA LYS A 392 -3.60 -4.36 31.81
C LYS A 392 -3.97 -5.58 30.94
N HIS A 393 -4.39 -5.34 29.71
CA HIS A 393 -4.78 -6.36 28.74
C HIS A 393 -4.07 -6.08 27.40
N PRO A 394 -2.72 -6.22 27.36
CA PRO A 394 -1.96 -5.89 26.18
C PRO A 394 -2.26 -6.88 25.04
N ILE A 395 -2.39 -6.35 23.84
CA ILE A 395 -2.56 -7.12 22.62
C ILE A 395 -1.88 -6.37 21.47
N ILE A 396 -1.26 -7.09 20.57
CA ILE A 396 -0.83 -6.58 19.25
C ILE A 396 -1.82 -7.13 18.23
N LEU A 397 -2.63 -6.26 17.66
CA LEU A 397 -3.54 -6.63 16.59
C LEU A 397 -2.74 -7.01 15.36
N GLU A 398 -3.32 -7.81 14.48
CA GLU A 398 -2.70 -8.21 13.23
C GLU A 398 -2.19 -6.98 12.48
N SER A 399 -0.88 -6.95 12.22
CA SER A 399 -0.24 -5.82 11.56
C SER A 399 -0.65 -5.69 10.10
N MET A 400 -0.69 -4.46 9.60
CA MET A 400 -0.85 -4.21 8.17
C MET A 400 0.42 -4.61 7.44
N GLU A 401 0.29 -5.36 6.36
CA GLU A 401 1.38 -5.63 5.43
C GLU A 401 1.35 -4.58 4.33
N PHE A 402 2.45 -3.89 4.13
CA PHE A 402 2.58 -2.90 3.07
C PHE A 402 3.49 -3.45 1.96
N PRO A 403 3.13 -3.24 0.68
CA PRO A 403 3.97 -3.64 -0.43
C PRO A 403 5.28 -2.84 -0.43
N GLU A 404 6.35 -3.48 -0.87
CA GLU A 404 7.63 -2.80 -1.07
C GLU A 404 7.53 -1.79 -2.22
N PRO A 405 8.19 -0.63 -2.08
CA PRO A 405 8.26 0.35 -3.16
C PRO A 405 8.87 -0.22 -4.43
N VAL A 406 8.27 0.11 -5.57
CA VAL A 406 8.70 -0.41 -6.89
C VAL A 406 9.57 0.56 -7.67
N ILE A 407 9.46 1.86 -7.43
CA ILE A 407 10.26 2.88 -8.12
C ILE A 407 11.18 3.57 -7.13
N ARG A 408 12.42 3.77 -7.55
CA ARG A 408 13.44 4.52 -6.81
C ARG A 408 14.00 5.61 -7.67
N VAL A 409 14.16 6.82 -7.12
CA VAL A 409 14.78 7.97 -7.78
C VAL A 409 15.70 8.67 -6.80
N ALA A 410 16.73 9.32 -7.32
CA ALA A 410 17.57 10.22 -6.54
C ALA A 410 16.90 11.59 -6.46
N ILE A 411 16.99 12.25 -5.32
CA ILE A 411 16.47 13.59 -5.09
C ILE A 411 17.55 14.50 -4.53
N GLU A 412 17.64 15.70 -5.08
CA GLU A 412 18.59 16.72 -4.65
C GLU A 412 17.88 18.07 -4.49
N PRO A 413 18.13 18.82 -3.41
CA PRO A 413 17.57 20.16 -3.29
C PRO A 413 18.28 21.10 -4.29
N LYS A 414 17.56 22.03 -4.89
CA LYS A 414 18.14 23.03 -5.81
C LYS A 414 19.09 24.00 -5.11
N THR A 415 18.98 24.14 -3.79
CA THR A 415 19.82 25.04 -2.98
C THR A 415 20.38 24.32 -1.76
N LYS A 416 21.58 24.73 -1.30
CA LYS A 416 22.20 24.18 -0.08
C LYS A 416 21.35 24.39 1.18
N VAL A 417 20.63 25.49 1.27
CA VAL A 417 19.72 25.79 2.40
C VAL A 417 18.51 24.84 2.43
N GLY A 418 18.15 24.27 1.29
CA GLY A 418 17.07 23.30 1.18
C GLY A 418 17.40 21.93 1.77
N GLN A 419 18.66 21.58 2.03
CA GLN A 419 19.06 20.23 2.43
C GLN A 419 18.42 19.78 3.76
N GLU A 420 18.49 20.62 4.79
CA GLU A 420 17.90 20.30 6.10
C GLU A 420 16.37 20.25 6.02
N LYS A 421 15.78 21.23 5.33
CA LYS A 421 14.32 21.26 5.12
C LYS A 421 13.83 20.05 4.33
N MET A 422 14.58 19.61 3.32
CA MET A 422 14.28 18.43 2.54
C MET A 422 14.30 17.18 3.42
N GLY A 423 15.32 16.99 4.24
CA GLY A 423 15.41 15.86 5.17
C GLY A 423 14.25 15.80 6.15
N LEU A 424 13.88 16.93 6.75
CA LEU A 424 12.72 17.03 7.66
C LEU A 424 11.39 16.76 6.92
N GLY A 425 11.22 17.32 5.73
CA GLY A 425 10.03 17.12 4.92
C GLY A 425 9.84 15.67 4.49
N LEU A 426 10.91 15.05 3.99
CA LEU A 426 10.89 13.65 3.59
C LEU A 426 10.62 12.71 4.77
N ALA A 427 11.19 12.98 5.95
CA ALA A 427 10.93 12.20 7.16
C ALA A 427 9.44 12.26 7.56
N LYS A 428 8.84 13.45 7.53
CA LYS A 428 7.39 13.61 7.83
C LYS A 428 6.52 12.89 6.81
N LEU A 429 6.83 12.99 5.53
CA LEU A 429 6.09 12.30 4.48
C LEU A 429 6.22 10.78 4.60
N ALA A 430 7.37 10.27 5.01
CA ALA A 430 7.57 8.85 5.29
C ALA A 430 6.79 8.35 6.53
N GLU A 431 6.58 9.21 7.54
CA GLU A 431 5.69 8.87 8.67
C GLU A 431 4.22 8.74 8.24
N GLU A 432 3.79 9.56 7.29
CA GLU A 432 2.41 9.53 6.78
C GLU A 432 2.15 8.32 5.89
N ASP A 433 3.14 7.94 5.10
CA ASP A 433 3.00 6.92 4.06
C ASP A 433 4.03 5.81 4.24
N PRO A 434 3.66 4.64 4.75
CA PRO A 434 4.56 3.52 4.97
C PRO A 434 5.10 2.87 3.69
N THR A 435 4.56 3.19 2.51
CA THR A 435 5.12 2.75 1.22
C THR A 435 6.06 3.76 0.59
N PHE A 436 6.12 4.96 1.15
CA PHE A 436 7.14 5.92 0.80
C PHE A 436 8.35 5.72 1.70
N ARG A 437 9.51 5.48 1.12
CA ARG A 437 10.77 5.35 1.83
C ARG A 437 11.75 6.39 1.37
N THR A 438 12.55 6.87 2.29
CA THR A 438 13.66 7.78 2.02
C THR A 438 14.89 7.32 2.80
N TYR A 439 16.02 7.31 2.15
CA TYR A 439 17.31 6.95 2.76
C TYR A 439 18.45 7.57 1.98
N THR A 440 19.60 7.66 2.63
CA THR A 440 20.85 8.02 1.95
C THR A 440 21.55 6.74 1.54
N ASP A 441 21.85 6.63 0.26
CA ASP A 441 22.65 5.51 -0.25
C ASP A 441 24.07 5.68 0.27
N GLU A 442 24.54 4.74 1.08
CA GLU A 442 25.86 4.81 1.73
C GLU A 442 27.02 4.78 0.74
N GLU A 443 26.82 4.19 -0.42
CA GLU A 443 27.85 4.01 -1.42
C GLU A 443 27.96 5.17 -2.39
N THR A 444 26.82 5.74 -2.78
CA THR A 444 26.78 6.87 -3.72
C THR A 444 26.65 8.22 -3.02
N GLY A 445 26.24 8.23 -1.76
CA GLY A 445 25.94 9.43 -0.99
C GLY A 445 24.70 10.19 -1.43
N GLN A 446 23.93 9.63 -2.37
CA GLN A 446 22.69 10.24 -2.85
C GLN A 446 21.53 10.01 -1.87
N THR A 447 20.65 11.01 -1.75
CA THR A 447 19.36 10.82 -1.11
C THR A 447 18.42 10.14 -2.11
N ILE A 448 17.90 8.98 -1.74
CA ILE A 448 16.99 8.18 -2.54
C ILE A 448 15.59 8.29 -1.95
N ILE A 449 14.60 8.44 -2.82
CA ILE A 449 13.20 8.28 -2.50
C ILE A 449 12.63 7.10 -3.28
N ALA A 450 11.81 6.31 -2.61
CA ALA A 450 11.20 5.13 -3.18
C ALA A 450 9.70 5.15 -2.97
N GLY A 451 8.93 4.76 -3.98
CA GLY A 451 7.47 4.79 -3.96
C GLY A 451 6.86 3.78 -4.90
N MET A 452 5.52 3.76 -4.94
CA MET A 452 4.74 2.76 -5.67
C MET A 452 4.60 3.04 -7.17
N GLY A 453 4.94 4.25 -7.62
CA GLY A 453 4.85 4.64 -9.02
C GLY A 453 5.31 6.07 -9.25
N GLU A 454 5.37 6.46 -10.53
CA GLU A 454 5.83 7.79 -10.94
C GLU A 454 4.94 8.90 -10.38
N LEU A 455 3.63 8.74 -10.46
CA LEU A 455 2.66 9.70 -9.94
C LEU A 455 2.80 9.85 -8.40
N HIS A 456 3.02 8.75 -7.70
CA HIS A 456 3.24 8.78 -6.25
C HIS A 456 4.45 9.65 -5.90
N LEU A 457 5.60 9.43 -6.54
CA LEU A 457 6.81 10.22 -6.29
C LEU A 457 6.68 11.67 -6.75
N GLU A 458 5.99 11.92 -7.86
CA GLU A 458 5.69 13.29 -8.34
C GLU A 458 4.89 14.07 -7.31
N ILE A 459 3.89 13.45 -6.69
CA ILE A 459 3.09 14.08 -5.62
C ILE A 459 3.92 14.34 -4.38
N ILE A 460 4.81 13.43 -3.98
CA ILE A 460 5.75 13.64 -2.87
C ILE A 460 6.64 14.86 -3.12
N VAL A 461 7.20 14.99 -4.32
CA VAL A 461 8.05 16.13 -4.69
C VAL A 461 7.25 17.44 -4.71
N ASP A 462 6.03 17.42 -5.22
CA ASP A 462 5.13 18.56 -5.22
C ASP A 462 4.73 18.99 -3.80
N ARG A 463 4.49 18.02 -2.92
CA ARG A 463 4.23 18.28 -1.49
C ARG A 463 5.46 18.90 -0.77
N LEU A 464 6.67 18.45 -1.10
CA LEU A 464 7.89 19.10 -0.61
C LEU A 464 7.94 20.58 -0.98
N LEU A 465 7.58 20.92 -2.23
CA LEU A 465 7.53 22.30 -2.68
C LEU A 465 6.43 23.11 -1.96
N ARG A 466 5.22 22.60 -1.93
CA ARG A 466 4.05 23.34 -1.40
C ARG A 466 4.04 23.46 0.12
N GLU A 467 4.28 22.37 0.82
CA GLU A 467 4.17 22.29 2.29
C GLU A 467 5.47 22.69 2.99
N PHE A 468 6.61 22.28 2.47
CA PHE A 468 7.93 22.49 3.10
C PHE A 468 8.77 23.58 2.43
N LYS A 469 8.29 24.14 1.31
CA LYS A 469 9.01 25.19 0.55
C LYS A 469 10.41 24.75 0.10
N VAL A 470 10.51 23.52 -0.36
CA VAL A 470 11.74 22.90 -0.88
C VAL A 470 11.58 22.58 -2.35
N GLU A 471 12.38 23.26 -3.19
CA GLU A 471 12.52 22.87 -4.59
C GLU A 471 13.60 21.80 -4.73
N ALA A 472 13.28 20.70 -5.39
CA ALA A 472 14.18 19.57 -5.60
C ALA A 472 14.19 19.11 -7.05
N ASN A 473 15.34 18.56 -7.47
CA ASN A 473 15.49 17.86 -8.74
C ASN A 473 15.47 16.36 -8.48
N VAL A 474 14.84 15.62 -9.35
CA VAL A 474 14.80 14.14 -9.33
C VAL A 474 15.52 13.59 -10.55
N GLY A 475 16.16 12.44 -10.38
CA GLY A 475 16.89 11.76 -11.44
C GLY A 475 17.06 10.28 -11.18
N LYS A 476 17.66 9.57 -12.14
CA LYS A 476 17.98 8.16 -11.96
C LYS A 476 19.03 8.00 -10.86
N PRO A 477 18.88 7.01 -9.95
CA PRO A 477 19.92 6.69 -8.99
C PRO A 477 21.20 6.25 -9.69
N GLN A 478 22.34 6.50 -9.07
CA GLN A 478 23.59 5.90 -9.50
C GLN A 478 23.61 4.42 -9.14
N VAL A 479 24.17 3.61 -10.02
CA VAL A 479 24.37 2.19 -9.76
C VAL A 479 25.67 2.01 -8.96
N ALA A 480 25.58 1.33 -7.83
CA ALA A 480 26.73 1.03 -6.98
C ALA A 480 27.50 -0.17 -7.53
N TYR A 481 28.52 0.10 -8.32
CA TYR A 481 29.46 -0.93 -8.78
C TYR A 481 30.46 -1.28 -7.69
N LYS A 482 30.98 -2.51 -7.75
CA LYS A 482 32.03 -3.03 -6.89
C LYS A 482 33.15 -3.63 -7.74
N GLU A 483 34.30 -3.86 -7.12
CA GLU A 483 35.41 -4.57 -7.75
C GLU A 483 35.69 -5.86 -6.98
N THR A 484 36.19 -6.87 -7.65
CA THR A 484 36.67 -8.09 -7.02
C THR A 484 37.75 -8.73 -7.89
N VAL A 485 38.33 -9.82 -7.40
CA VAL A 485 39.38 -10.58 -8.09
C VAL A 485 38.89 -11.99 -8.40
N ARG A 486 39.41 -12.57 -9.47
CA ARG A 486 39.06 -13.92 -9.91
C ARG A 486 40.18 -14.94 -9.74
N LYS A 487 41.40 -14.48 -9.54
CA LYS A 487 42.59 -15.34 -9.43
C LYS A 487 43.42 -14.98 -8.21
N MET A 488 44.25 -15.91 -7.78
CA MET A 488 45.24 -15.68 -6.74
C MET A 488 46.45 -14.95 -7.32
N ALA A 489 47.02 -14.03 -6.53
CA ALA A 489 48.26 -13.34 -6.85
C ALA A 489 49.14 -13.22 -5.61
N ASP A 490 50.43 -13.50 -5.77
CA ASP A 490 51.47 -13.26 -4.76
C ASP A 490 52.25 -11.99 -5.14
N VAL A 491 52.47 -11.12 -4.17
CA VAL A 491 53.23 -9.86 -4.35
C VAL A 491 54.24 -9.70 -3.23
N ASP A 492 55.45 -9.38 -3.64
CA ASP A 492 56.55 -8.95 -2.79
C ASP A 492 56.76 -7.46 -3.03
N HIS A 493 56.33 -6.61 -2.08
CA HIS A 493 56.42 -5.16 -2.23
C HIS A 493 57.26 -4.51 -1.12
N LYS A 494 58.28 -3.81 -1.53
CA LYS A 494 59.14 -3.05 -0.65
C LYS A 494 58.96 -1.55 -0.86
N TYR A 495 58.47 -0.87 0.18
CA TYR A 495 58.42 0.59 0.22
C TYR A 495 59.58 1.13 0.97
N ALA A 496 60.48 1.79 0.25
CA ALA A 496 61.66 2.45 0.83
C ALA A 496 61.79 3.84 0.24
N ARG A 497 61.80 4.87 1.09
CA ARG A 497 61.99 6.25 0.69
C ARG A 497 62.90 6.97 1.66
N GLN A 498 63.87 7.68 1.12
CA GLN A 498 64.77 8.49 1.90
C GLN A 498 64.72 9.93 1.36
N SER A 499 64.29 10.88 2.20
CA SER A 499 64.28 12.29 1.86
C SER A 499 64.80 13.10 3.05
N GLY A 500 66.09 13.38 3.09
CA GLY A 500 66.73 14.28 4.01
C GLY A 500 66.35 14.14 5.49
N GLY A 501 66.81 13.11 6.19
CA GLY A 501 66.51 12.84 7.58
C GLY A 501 66.12 11.40 7.80
N LYS A 502 65.15 11.09 8.70
CA LYS A 502 64.62 9.79 8.95
C LYS A 502 63.90 9.23 7.69
N GLY A 503 64.39 8.09 7.18
CA GLY A 503 63.77 7.44 6.02
C GLY A 503 62.46 6.73 6.36
N GLN A 504 61.85 6.11 5.35
CA GLN A 504 60.66 5.27 5.49
C GLN A 504 60.97 3.91 4.89
N TYR A 505 60.64 2.85 5.60
CA TYR A 505 60.84 1.48 5.17
C TYR A 505 59.72 0.57 5.63
N GLY A 506 59.05 -0.09 4.69
CA GLY A 506 58.07 -1.14 4.91
C GLY A 506 58.17 -2.18 3.81
N HIS A 507 58.29 -3.43 4.19
CA HIS A 507 58.37 -4.55 3.24
C HIS A 507 57.41 -5.63 3.62
N VAL A 508 56.49 -5.97 2.71
CA VAL A 508 55.46 -6.94 2.90
C VAL A 508 55.38 -7.93 1.73
N LYS A 509 55.13 -9.16 2.06
CA LYS A 509 54.79 -10.19 1.08
C LYS A 509 53.37 -10.66 1.38
N ILE A 510 52.48 -10.45 0.43
CA ILE A 510 51.07 -10.77 0.55
C ILE A 510 50.62 -11.74 -0.54
N ARG A 511 49.60 -12.53 -0.18
CA ARG A 511 48.83 -13.33 -1.12
C ARG A 511 47.40 -12.84 -1.13
N LEU A 512 46.94 -12.46 -2.30
CA LEU A 512 45.54 -12.05 -2.53
C LEU A 512 44.83 -13.21 -3.25
N GLU A 513 43.72 -13.62 -2.70
CA GLU A 513 42.89 -14.68 -3.31
C GLU A 513 41.40 -14.29 -3.24
N PRO A 514 40.57 -14.81 -4.19
CA PRO A 514 39.15 -14.61 -4.16
C PRO A 514 38.54 -15.25 -2.90
N ASN A 515 37.53 -14.57 -2.32
CA ASN A 515 36.65 -15.14 -1.32
C ASN A 515 35.33 -15.55 -1.96
N GLU A 516 34.57 -16.38 -1.25
CA GLU A 516 33.20 -16.70 -1.67
C GLU A 516 32.33 -15.45 -1.76
N SER A 517 31.44 -15.41 -2.75
CA SER A 517 30.54 -14.27 -2.95
C SER A 517 29.75 -13.97 -1.69
N GLY A 518 29.77 -12.70 -1.26
CA GLY A 518 29.08 -12.21 -0.06
C GLY A 518 29.80 -12.47 1.26
N LYS A 519 30.96 -13.13 1.28
CA LYS A 519 31.74 -13.38 2.50
C LYS A 519 32.60 -12.20 2.92
N GLY A 520 32.78 -11.22 2.04
CA GLY A 520 33.50 -10.00 2.33
C GLY A 520 35.03 -10.16 2.40
N TYR A 521 35.65 -9.25 3.12
CA TYR A 521 37.08 -9.20 3.28
C TYR A 521 37.57 -9.96 4.52
N GLU A 522 38.62 -10.76 4.34
CA GLU A 522 39.31 -11.47 5.41
C GLU A 522 40.82 -11.18 5.34
N PHE A 523 41.39 -10.76 6.47
CA PHE A 523 42.83 -10.61 6.62
C PHE A 523 43.39 -11.73 7.45
N ARG A 524 44.40 -12.41 6.91
CA ARG A 524 45.14 -13.49 7.58
C ARG A 524 46.57 -13.09 7.84
N ASN A 525 47.00 -13.28 9.08
CA ASN A 525 48.40 -13.06 9.48
C ASN A 525 49.09 -14.40 9.66
N GLU A 526 50.02 -14.74 8.76
CA GLU A 526 50.85 -15.94 8.79
C GLU A 526 52.35 -15.60 8.94
N VAL A 527 52.65 -14.38 9.42
CA VAL A 527 54.05 -13.96 9.64
C VAL A 527 54.67 -14.76 10.79
N VAL A 528 55.83 -15.36 10.51
CA VAL A 528 56.60 -16.17 11.49
C VAL A 528 57.97 -15.53 11.80
N GLY A 529 58.47 -15.82 12.98
CA GLY A 529 59.84 -15.44 13.38
C GLY A 529 60.03 -13.93 13.59
N GLY A 530 58.96 -13.14 13.69
CA GLY A 530 59.08 -11.69 13.89
C GLY A 530 59.59 -10.94 12.67
N ALA A 531 59.44 -11.46 11.48
CA ALA A 531 59.88 -10.87 10.22
C ALA A 531 59.27 -9.44 10.03
N ILE A 532 58.05 -9.25 10.50
CA ILE A 532 57.40 -7.99 10.67
C ILE A 532 57.03 -7.84 12.17
N PRO A 533 57.39 -6.77 12.86
CA PRO A 533 56.96 -6.51 14.22
C PRO A 533 55.45 -6.53 14.35
N LYS A 534 54.93 -7.16 15.41
CA LYS A 534 53.47 -7.36 15.62
C LYS A 534 52.73 -5.99 15.64
N GLU A 535 53.36 -4.94 16.10
CA GLU A 535 52.79 -3.58 16.14
C GLU A 535 52.51 -2.97 14.76
N TYR A 536 53.16 -3.43 13.70
CA TYR A 536 52.99 -2.93 12.33
C TYR A 536 51.97 -3.76 11.50
N ILE A 537 51.60 -4.94 11.94
CA ILE A 537 50.65 -5.81 11.22
C ILE A 537 49.24 -5.15 11.09
N PRO A 538 48.69 -4.50 12.14
CA PRO A 538 47.44 -3.74 11.99
C PRO A 538 47.55 -2.60 10.98
N ALA A 539 48.73 -1.96 10.86
CA ALA A 539 48.96 -0.89 9.88
C ALA A 539 48.93 -1.43 8.44
N VAL A 540 49.43 -2.63 8.20
CA VAL A 540 49.33 -3.28 6.89
C VAL A 540 47.89 -3.55 6.53
N ASP A 541 47.07 -4.10 7.45
CA ASP A 541 45.62 -4.31 7.25
C ASP A 541 44.89 -3.00 6.99
N ALA A 542 45.17 -1.95 7.75
CA ALA A 542 44.59 -0.63 7.54
C ALA A 542 44.92 -0.06 6.16
N GLY A 543 46.15 -0.25 5.69
CA GLY A 543 46.57 0.16 4.35
C GLY A 543 45.86 -0.57 3.23
N ILE A 544 45.64 -1.88 3.41
CA ILE A 544 44.89 -2.72 2.49
C ILE A 544 43.43 -2.29 2.45
N ARG A 545 42.79 -2.08 3.59
CA ARG A 545 41.40 -1.59 3.68
C ARG A 545 41.23 -0.22 3.02
N GLY A 546 42.16 0.67 3.19
CA GLY A 546 42.15 1.97 2.52
C GLY A 546 42.26 1.86 1.00
N ALA A 547 43.06 0.94 0.49
CA ALA A 547 43.17 0.66 -0.94
C ALA A 547 41.88 0.01 -1.49
N MET A 548 41.27 -0.87 -0.72
CA MET A 548 40.00 -1.49 -1.09
C MET A 548 38.86 -0.46 -1.19
N ALA A 549 38.79 0.48 -0.26
CA ALA A 549 37.74 1.49 -0.27
C ALA A 549 37.81 2.42 -1.49
N SER A 550 39.01 2.72 -1.96
CA SER A 550 39.24 3.60 -3.13
C SER A 550 39.25 2.90 -4.48
N GLY A 551 39.23 1.57 -4.47
CA GLY A 551 39.29 0.74 -5.68
C GLY A 551 40.63 0.77 -6.40
N VAL A 552 40.80 -0.10 -7.36
CA VAL A 552 42.04 -0.24 -8.14
C VAL A 552 41.79 -0.23 -9.64
N LEU A 553 40.72 -0.91 -10.09
CA LEU A 553 40.40 -1.05 -11.51
C LEU A 553 39.67 0.19 -12.05
N ALA A 554 38.62 0.64 -11.39
CA ALA A 554 37.75 1.73 -11.83
C ALA A 554 37.32 2.69 -10.71
N GLY A 555 37.93 2.58 -9.53
CA GLY A 555 37.61 3.44 -8.38
C GLY A 555 36.41 2.99 -7.55
N TYR A 556 35.93 1.76 -7.72
CA TYR A 556 34.82 1.20 -6.94
C TYR A 556 35.35 0.37 -5.76
N PRO A 557 34.61 0.30 -4.64
CA PRO A 557 35.02 -0.50 -3.50
C PRO A 557 35.27 -1.97 -3.86
N VAL A 558 36.34 -2.54 -3.33
CA VAL A 558 36.71 -3.95 -3.53
C VAL A 558 36.01 -4.81 -2.48
N VAL A 559 35.46 -5.94 -2.89
CA VAL A 559 34.76 -6.90 -2.03
C VAL A 559 35.22 -8.33 -2.28
N ASP A 560 34.91 -9.24 -1.36
CA ASP A 560 35.05 -10.68 -1.48
C ASP A 560 36.47 -11.11 -1.84
N CYS A 561 37.45 -10.75 -1.00
CA CYS A 561 38.81 -11.17 -1.13
C CYS A 561 39.45 -11.52 0.21
N ILE A 562 40.47 -12.40 0.15
CA ILE A 562 41.27 -12.81 1.29
C ILE A 562 42.69 -12.34 1.04
N VAL A 563 43.27 -11.62 2.00
CA VAL A 563 44.67 -11.19 1.97
C VAL A 563 45.42 -11.89 3.10
N THR A 564 46.43 -12.62 2.74
CA THR A 564 47.35 -13.30 3.68
C THR A 564 48.69 -12.56 3.68
N LEU A 565 49.06 -11.99 4.82
CA LEU A 565 50.40 -11.46 5.04
C LEU A 565 51.25 -12.59 5.62
N TYR A 566 52.24 -13.05 4.85
CA TYR A 566 52.99 -14.24 5.24
C TYR A 566 54.46 -14.00 5.49
N ASP A 567 55.04 -12.88 4.99
CA ASP A 567 56.43 -12.55 5.19
C ASP A 567 56.68 -11.05 4.98
N GLY A 568 57.85 -10.59 5.24
CA GLY A 568 58.31 -9.22 5.05
C GLY A 568 59.64 -8.94 5.73
N SER A 569 60.00 -7.69 5.84
CA SER A 569 61.13 -7.26 6.61
C SER A 569 60.94 -5.84 7.14
N TYR A 570 61.69 -5.45 8.14
CA TYR A 570 61.67 -4.12 8.73
C TYR A 570 63.07 -3.56 8.89
N HIS A 571 63.15 -2.25 9.08
CA HIS A 571 64.37 -1.53 9.39
C HIS A 571 64.23 -0.85 10.75
N GLU A 572 65.18 -1.08 11.65
CA GLU A 572 65.09 -0.62 13.07
C GLU A 572 64.84 0.90 13.23
N VAL A 573 65.33 1.70 12.31
CA VAL A 573 65.22 3.16 12.39
C VAL A 573 64.14 3.75 11.48
N ASP A 574 64.00 3.22 10.26
CA ASP A 574 63.15 3.79 9.20
C ASP A 574 61.76 3.16 9.11
N SER A 575 61.51 2.08 9.80
CA SER A 575 60.19 1.46 9.86
C SER A 575 59.25 2.20 10.81
N SER A 576 58.02 2.32 10.40
CA SER A 576 56.91 2.97 11.14
C SER A 576 55.55 2.39 10.74
N GLU A 577 54.54 2.63 11.51
CA GLU A 577 53.17 2.29 11.14
C GLU A 577 52.77 2.91 9.79
N MET A 578 53.15 4.13 9.55
CA MET A 578 52.88 4.82 8.28
C MET A 578 53.55 4.12 7.09
N ALA A 579 54.81 3.72 7.24
CA ALA A 579 55.56 3.04 6.18
C ALA A 579 54.92 1.67 5.83
N PHE A 580 54.50 0.89 6.84
CA PHE A 580 53.81 -0.38 6.62
C PHE A 580 52.38 -0.19 6.10
N LYS A 581 51.68 0.85 6.49
CA LYS A 581 50.39 1.20 5.93
C LYS A 581 50.49 1.50 4.42
N ILE A 582 51.46 2.30 4.02
CA ILE A 582 51.73 2.57 2.61
C ILE A 582 52.18 1.33 1.86
N ALA A 583 53.06 0.52 2.45
CA ALA A 583 53.52 -0.73 1.85
C ALA A 583 52.34 -1.72 1.62
N GLY A 584 51.45 -1.87 2.60
CA GLY A 584 50.24 -2.68 2.50
C GLY A 584 49.30 -2.21 1.40
N SER A 585 49.05 -0.91 1.33
CA SER A 585 48.23 -0.28 0.29
C SER A 585 48.80 -0.50 -1.11
N MET A 586 50.08 -0.25 -1.31
CA MET A 586 50.75 -0.46 -2.61
C MET A 586 50.83 -1.92 -3.01
N ALA A 587 51.13 -2.83 -2.08
CA ALA A 587 51.16 -4.26 -2.32
C ALA A 587 49.78 -4.81 -2.74
N PHE A 588 48.74 -4.35 -2.09
CA PHE A 588 47.37 -4.73 -2.44
C PHE A 588 46.98 -4.26 -3.85
N LYS A 589 47.30 -3.03 -4.20
CA LYS A 589 47.04 -2.48 -5.55
C LYS A 589 47.76 -3.27 -6.62
N GLU A 590 49.03 -3.64 -6.38
CA GLU A 590 49.78 -4.48 -7.29
C GLU A 590 49.23 -5.88 -7.41
N ALA A 591 48.88 -6.52 -6.29
CA ALA A 591 48.29 -7.83 -6.25
C ALA A 591 46.95 -7.88 -6.99
N MET A 592 46.13 -6.87 -6.80
CA MET A 592 44.83 -6.80 -7.47
C MET A 592 44.96 -6.71 -8.99
N ARG A 593 45.92 -5.92 -9.50
CA ARG A 593 46.18 -5.86 -10.94
C ARG A 593 46.61 -7.19 -11.54
N LYS A 594 47.25 -8.05 -10.76
CA LYS A 594 47.70 -9.39 -11.17
C LYS A 594 46.64 -10.47 -10.96
N ALA A 595 45.64 -10.23 -10.13
CA ALA A 595 44.63 -11.19 -9.72
C ALA A 595 43.40 -11.22 -10.63
N ASP A 596 43.50 -10.72 -11.86
CA ASP A 596 42.37 -10.66 -12.82
C ASP A 596 41.15 -9.92 -12.25
N PRO A 597 41.27 -8.61 -12.02
CA PRO A 597 40.19 -7.81 -11.41
C PRO A 597 39.03 -7.65 -12.35
N VAL A 598 37.82 -7.64 -11.79
CA VAL A 598 36.55 -7.42 -12.52
C VAL A 598 35.66 -6.46 -11.78
N ILE A 599 34.74 -5.82 -12.52
CA ILE A 599 33.69 -4.98 -11.97
C ILE A 599 32.45 -5.85 -11.76
N LEU A 600 31.86 -5.74 -10.59
CA LEU A 600 30.57 -6.35 -10.23
C LEU A 600 29.46 -5.32 -10.37
N GLU A 601 28.32 -5.77 -10.85
CA GLU A 601 27.08 -5.00 -10.90
C GLU A 601 26.03 -5.61 -9.98
N PRO A 602 25.11 -4.81 -9.38
CA PRO A 602 24.04 -5.34 -8.57
C PRO A 602 23.01 -6.04 -9.46
N ILE A 603 22.68 -7.27 -9.09
CA ILE A 603 21.67 -8.10 -9.75
C ILE A 603 20.44 -8.18 -8.84
N MET A 604 19.28 -7.82 -9.37
CA MET A 604 18.04 -7.81 -8.64
C MET A 604 17.27 -9.11 -8.86
N LYS A 605 16.67 -9.58 -7.78
CA LYS A 605 15.67 -10.64 -7.83
C LYS A 605 14.31 -10.00 -8.15
N VAL A 606 13.79 -10.30 -9.33
CA VAL A 606 12.55 -9.72 -9.84
C VAL A 606 11.49 -10.79 -9.90
N CYS A 607 10.33 -10.50 -9.32
CA CYS A 607 9.14 -11.35 -9.38
C CYS A 607 8.03 -10.58 -10.08
N VAL A 608 7.55 -11.07 -11.21
CA VAL A 608 6.48 -10.44 -12.00
C VAL A 608 5.24 -11.31 -11.98
N ILE A 609 4.10 -10.70 -11.70
CA ILE A 609 2.79 -11.36 -11.71
C ILE A 609 1.95 -10.73 -12.81
N VAL A 610 1.56 -11.52 -13.80
CA VAL A 610 0.78 -11.07 -14.97
C VAL A 610 -0.27 -12.11 -15.35
N PRO A 611 -1.37 -11.70 -16.01
CA PRO A 611 -2.25 -12.65 -16.69
C PRO A 611 -1.48 -13.48 -17.72
N GLU A 612 -1.91 -14.72 -17.93
CA GLU A 612 -1.23 -15.67 -18.83
C GLU A 612 -1.03 -15.14 -20.26
N GLU A 613 -1.97 -14.37 -20.76
CA GLU A 613 -1.92 -13.75 -22.10
C GLU A 613 -0.72 -12.81 -22.32
N TYR A 614 -0.18 -12.20 -21.25
CA TYR A 614 0.98 -11.29 -21.32
C TYR A 614 2.31 -11.95 -20.94
N MET A 615 2.31 -13.22 -20.58
CA MET A 615 3.50 -13.93 -20.11
C MET A 615 4.64 -13.89 -21.13
N GLY A 616 4.34 -14.13 -22.41
CA GLY A 616 5.32 -14.12 -23.47
C GLY A 616 6.01 -12.76 -23.66
N ASP A 617 5.24 -11.68 -23.62
CA ASP A 617 5.75 -10.32 -23.77
C ASP A 617 6.64 -9.92 -22.59
N VAL A 618 6.26 -10.33 -21.37
CA VAL A 618 7.04 -10.07 -20.16
C VAL A 618 8.36 -10.84 -20.18
N ILE A 619 8.34 -12.10 -20.57
CA ILE A 619 9.58 -12.91 -20.70
C ILE A 619 10.51 -12.30 -21.74
N GLY A 620 9.98 -11.90 -22.90
CA GLY A 620 10.74 -11.24 -23.96
C GLY A 620 11.39 -9.94 -23.48
N ASP A 621 10.65 -9.14 -22.71
CA ASP A 621 11.16 -7.88 -22.15
C ASP A 621 12.25 -8.13 -21.10
N LEU A 622 12.04 -9.06 -20.16
CA LEU A 622 13.06 -9.40 -19.15
C LEU A 622 14.33 -9.93 -19.80
N ASN A 623 14.22 -10.75 -20.83
CA ASN A 623 15.39 -11.22 -21.59
C ASN A 623 16.12 -10.07 -22.29
N SER A 624 15.41 -9.11 -22.84
CA SER A 624 16.01 -7.92 -23.46
C SER A 624 16.77 -7.04 -22.47
N ARG A 625 16.42 -7.12 -21.18
CA ARG A 625 17.09 -6.45 -20.04
C ARG A 625 18.23 -7.25 -19.43
N ARG A 626 18.82 -8.17 -20.16
CA ARG A 626 19.85 -9.10 -19.68
C ARG A 626 19.38 -9.96 -18.50
N GLY A 627 18.07 -10.19 -18.41
CA GLY A 627 17.47 -11.00 -17.36
C GLY A 627 17.70 -12.49 -17.57
N GLN A 628 17.78 -13.20 -16.46
CA GLN A 628 17.85 -14.67 -16.42
C GLN A 628 16.58 -15.18 -15.76
N ILE A 629 15.70 -15.79 -16.53
CA ILE A 629 14.48 -16.40 -16.01
C ILE A 629 14.85 -17.60 -15.14
N ARG A 630 14.30 -17.63 -13.93
CA ARG A 630 14.62 -18.68 -12.94
C ARG A 630 13.50 -19.67 -12.76
N GLY A 631 12.26 -19.27 -12.97
CA GLY A 631 11.12 -20.15 -12.81
C GLY A 631 9.79 -19.48 -13.12
N PHE A 632 8.76 -20.32 -13.11
CA PHE A 632 7.37 -19.92 -13.30
C PHE A 632 6.52 -20.61 -12.26
N GLU A 633 5.53 -19.88 -11.73
CA GLU A 633 4.53 -20.43 -10.82
C GLU A 633 3.13 -20.06 -11.29
N ASP A 634 2.21 -20.99 -11.13
CA ASP A 634 0.80 -20.74 -11.39
C ASP A 634 0.15 -20.07 -10.16
N ARG A 635 -0.55 -18.98 -10.42
CA ARG A 635 -1.36 -18.27 -9.44
C ARG A 635 -2.81 -18.25 -9.88
N PRO A 636 -3.79 -18.13 -8.97
CA PRO A 636 -5.20 -18.00 -9.36
C PRO A 636 -5.40 -16.83 -10.34
N GLY A 637 -5.72 -17.13 -11.61
CA GLY A 637 -5.93 -16.15 -12.68
C GLY A 637 -4.69 -15.38 -13.14
N ALA A 638 -3.48 -15.83 -12.80
CA ALA A 638 -2.23 -15.17 -13.17
C ALA A 638 -1.06 -16.15 -13.26
N LYS A 639 0.06 -15.69 -13.83
CA LYS A 639 1.35 -16.37 -13.84
C LYS A 639 2.39 -15.54 -13.10
N GLN A 640 3.19 -16.17 -12.30
CA GLN A 640 4.37 -15.58 -11.66
C GLN A 640 5.61 -15.94 -12.46
N ILE A 641 6.46 -14.95 -12.73
CA ILE A 641 7.74 -15.11 -13.42
C ILE A 641 8.83 -14.61 -12.48
N ASP A 642 9.77 -15.46 -12.14
CA ASP A 642 10.93 -15.10 -11.32
C ASP A 642 12.17 -14.98 -12.19
N ALA A 643 12.91 -13.89 -12.05
CA ALA A 643 14.10 -13.62 -12.85
C ALA A 643 15.16 -12.88 -12.04
N PHE A 644 16.41 -12.99 -12.46
CA PHE A 644 17.51 -12.14 -12.03
C PHE A 644 17.84 -11.14 -13.14
N VAL A 645 17.77 -9.84 -12.82
CA VAL A 645 17.98 -8.76 -13.79
C VAL A 645 18.93 -7.70 -13.21
N PRO A 646 19.92 -7.22 -13.96
CA PRO A 646 20.80 -6.13 -13.50
C PRO A 646 19.98 -4.87 -13.16
N LEU A 647 20.32 -4.21 -12.04
CA LEU A 647 19.65 -3.01 -11.60
C LEU A 647 19.65 -1.90 -12.67
N SER A 648 20.77 -1.74 -13.39
CA SER A 648 20.90 -0.75 -14.45
C SER A 648 19.86 -0.87 -15.57
N GLU A 649 19.34 -2.09 -15.79
CA GLU A 649 18.33 -2.39 -16.81
C GLU A 649 16.89 -2.28 -16.28
N MET A 650 16.71 -2.07 -14.98
CA MET A 650 15.38 -2.04 -14.35
C MET A 650 14.80 -0.64 -14.23
N PHE A 651 15.54 0.41 -14.54
CA PHE A 651 15.01 1.78 -14.51
C PHE A 651 13.90 1.97 -15.55
N GLY A 652 12.74 2.45 -15.11
CA GLY A 652 11.56 2.63 -15.94
C GLY A 652 10.74 1.35 -16.19
N TYR A 653 11.11 0.22 -15.59
CA TYR A 653 10.42 -1.05 -15.81
C TYR A 653 8.95 -1.04 -15.42
N ALA A 654 8.58 -0.34 -14.32
CA ALA A 654 7.19 -0.22 -13.90
C ALA A 654 6.28 0.34 -15.00
N THR A 655 6.72 1.40 -15.68
CA THR A 655 6.00 2.03 -16.78
C THR A 655 5.92 1.10 -17.99
N ASP A 656 7.02 0.45 -18.35
CA ASP A 656 7.06 -0.49 -19.47
C ASP A 656 6.18 -1.72 -19.24
N LEU A 657 6.20 -2.26 -18.02
CA LEU A 657 5.35 -3.38 -17.64
C LEU A 657 3.86 -3.02 -17.71
N ARG A 658 3.47 -1.87 -17.16
CA ARG A 658 2.09 -1.38 -17.23
C ARG A 658 1.63 -1.18 -18.68
N SER A 659 2.47 -0.59 -19.51
CA SER A 659 2.17 -0.38 -20.92
C SER A 659 1.96 -1.69 -21.68
N LYS A 660 2.82 -2.67 -21.48
CA LYS A 660 2.75 -3.98 -22.16
C LYS A 660 1.60 -4.87 -21.66
N THR A 661 1.19 -4.69 -20.41
CA THR A 661 0.15 -5.52 -19.76
C THR A 661 -1.18 -4.79 -19.58
N GLN A 662 -1.34 -3.64 -20.21
CA GLN A 662 -2.53 -2.79 -20.06
C GLN A 662 -2.87 -2.50 -18.58
N GLY A 663 -1.84 -2.28 -17.76
CA GLY A 663 -1.96 -2.01 -16.34
C GLY A 663 -2.23 -3.24 -15.45
N ARG A 664 -2.27 -4.45 -16.00
CA ARG A 664 -2.58 -5.69 -15.28
C ARG A 664 -1.36 -6.37 -14.65
N GLY A 665 -0.15 -5.98 -15.05
CA GLY A 665 1.09 -6.53 -14.51
C GLY A 665 1.53 -5.85 -13.22
N GLN A 666 2.05 -6.65 -12.30
CA GLN A 666 2.67 -6.20 -11.05
C GLN A 666 4.05 -6.84 -10.91
N TYR A 667 4.99 -6.15 -10.27
CA TYR A 667 6.28 -6.74 -9.94
C TYR A 667 6.80 -6.28 -8.59
N THR A 668 7.68 -7.09 -8.04
CA THR A 668 8.52 -6.75 -6.90
C THR A 668 9.98 -6.94 -7.27
N MET A 669 10.86 -6.18 -6.63
CA MET A 669 12.30 -6.21 -6.90
C MET A 669 13.07 -6.13 -5.57
N GLU A 670 13.98 -7.09 -5.34
CA GLU A 670 14.80 -7.21 -4.14
C GLU A 670 16.29 -7.26 -4.49
#